data_8094c5f1c9c1130fef0dcc8d72d690e0
#
_entry.id   8094c5f1c9c1130fef0dcc8d72d690e0
#
_cell.length_a   1.000
_cell.length_b   1.000
_cell.length_c   1.000
_cell.angle_alpha   90.00
_cell.angle_beta   90.00
_cell.angle_gamma   90.00
#
_symmetry.space_group_name_H-M   'P 1'
#
loop_
_entity.id
_entity.type
_entity.pdbx_description
1 polymer ?
#
loop_
_entity_poly.entity_id
_entity_poly.type
_entity_poly.pdbx_seq_one_letter_code
_entity_poly.pdbx_strand_id
1 'polypeptide(L)'
;RALLKARLLDIMIGDFDRHRDQWRWAKFPEKELWQPIPDDRDQAFCRYEGLVLALARPRVPILQNYSDHYPGMEGLTWNGRDQDRQLLAGLERPVWKEVAQELKSQITDEAIEKAAHRMPPEYFKIDGARLIHDLKGRRDRLVAGAEAFYEYIADKVKVYLTDGPEYVEVKRLDNGDTLVQVWRQGEDGKPTGEPFFRRTLHKGETQEVQIYLEGGNDRVVTLGKPNSITVRVIGGRGHAVVDDTKGGGTRLSDTGSGELLPGPGSHLDRQPYTPPLPPKNASWIPPRDWGRDILFVPWLSYGSDLGALIGGGIDTQAFGFRKEPYSSRHIIRAAWATAESTFRADYKAEFRFENRGVYVGWYAFASGVEASHFFGFGNETGDGGNQNSDVFKSRQLQYGFTPSVFIPIAKDLTFSLGPTIKYGSSQHKQDLALINLQRPYGYGDFGEVGGTGTLELDTRVEASKAPGGMAFRSLGYPRGGAEVRVTGQVWPKAWDVLETFGSVEGRAAAYLTPGGDKAPTLALRAGGKKVFGNYPYFEAAYLGGGLGGFGPSAGDEPVRGLQRHRYAGDAAIYGNADLRIYISQFHIFLPGSWGILGFGDVGRVYYSLETSTKWHAGYGGGLWFAWLDRANTLSVSYGRSEGHNGIYARAGFAF
;
A
#
# COMPACT_ATOMS: atom_id res chain seq x y z
N ARG A 1 29.88 12.12 -15.40
CA ARG A 1 29.56 13.52 -15.73
C ARG A 1 28.67 13.62 -16.98
N ALA A 2 29.02 12.95 -18.12
CA ALA A 2 28.21 13.05 -19.36
C ALA A 2 26.76 12.58 -19.15
N LEU A 3 26.54 11.44 -18.46
CA LEU A 3 25.21 10.97 -18.12
C LEU A 3 24.46 11.98 -17.22
N LEU A 4 25.12 12.52 -16.20
CA LEU A 4 24.52 13.52 -15.33
C LEU A 4 24.05 14.76 -16.13
N LYS A 5 24.90 15.25 -17.05
CA LYS A 5 24.56 16.39 -17.91
C LYS A 5 23.33 16.11 -18.77
N ALA A 6 23.26 14.91 -19.38
CA ALA A 6 22.09 14.49 -20.16
C ALA A 6 20.82 14.39 -19.28
N ARG A 7 20.92 13.79 -18.07
CA ARG A 7 19.80 13.69 -17.14
C ARG A 7 19.31 15.05 -16.63
N LEU A 8 20.22 15.98 -16.37
CA LEU A 8 19.84 17.35 -15.99
C LEU A 8 19.12 18.09 -17.13
N LEU A 9 19.50 17.84 -18.38
CA LEU A 9 18.77 18.35 -19.54
C LEU A 9 17.37 17.73 -19.63
N ASP A 10 17.25 16.40 -19.49
CA ASP A 10 15.95 15.70 -19.49
C ASP A 10 15.01 16.26 -18.40
N ILE A 11 15.51 16.45 -17.17
CA ILE A 11 14.76 17.07 -16.08
C ILE A 11 14.35 18.51 -16.42
N MET A 12 15.24 19.29 -17.02
CA MET A 12 14.96 20.67 -17.41
C MET A 12 13.83 20.75 -18.44
N ILE A 13 13.81 19.88 -19.44
CA ILE A 13 12.73 19.85 -20.45
C ILE A 13 11.51 19.04 -19.99
N GLY A 14 11.57 18.41 -18.81
CA GLY A 14 10.46 17.65 -18.22
C GLY A 14 10.24 16.27 -18.84
N ASP A 15 11.25 15.71 -19.48
CA ASP A 15 11.21 14.36 -20.02
C ASP A 15 11.38 13.32 -18.90
N PHE A 16 10.27 12.81 -18.41
CA PHE A 16 10.21 11.82 -17.33
C PHE A 16 10.41 10.37 -17.83
N ASP A 17 10.27 10.12 -19.15
CA ASP A 17 10.27 8.76 -19.70
C ASP A 17 11.68 8.26 -20.07
N ARG A 18 12.62 8.46 -19.17
CA ARG A 18 14.03 8.14 -19.36
C ARG A 18 14.40 6.77 -18.77
N HIS A 19 13.69 5.70 -19.19
CA HIS A 19 14.00 4.31 -18.80
C HIS A 19 15.20 3.74 -19.58
N ARG A 20 15.64 2.51 -19.24
CA ARG A 20 16.87 1.91 -19.79
C ARG A 20 16.88 1.84 -21.32
N ASP A 21 15.75 1.53 -21.95
CA ASP A 21 15.65 1.36 -23.40
C ASP A 21 15.72 2.69 -24.17
N GLN A 22 15.63 3.83 -23.46
CA GLN A 22 15.79 5.18 -24.00
C GLN A 22 17.24 5.65 -24.06
N TRP A 23 18.20 4.74 -23.91
CA TRP A 23 19.61 5.03 -23.95
C TRP A 23 20.34 4.14 -24.96
N ARG A 24 21.24 4.77 -25.74
CA ARG A 24 22.27 4.11 -26.51
C ARG A 24 23.63 4.44 -25.90
N TRP A 25 24.54 3.52 -25.99
CA TRP A 25 25.88 3.70 -25.46
C TRP A 25 26.89 3.52 -26.58
N ALA A 26 27.71 4.55 -26.82
CA ALA A 26 28.73 4.51 -27.86
C ALA A 26 30.12 4.78 -27.27
N LYS A 27 31.12 4.05 -27.78
CA LYS A 27 32.53 4.30 -27.53
C LYS A 27 33.11 4.99 -28.75
N PHE A 28 33.50 6.24 -28.61
CA PHE A 28 34.15 6.99 -29.68
C PHE A 28 35.66 6.74 -29.65
N PRO A 29 36.35 6.74 -30.80
CA PRO A 29 37.80 6.46 -30.88
C PRO A 29 38.66 7.36 -29.98
N GLU A 30 38.25 8.62 -29.83
CA GLU A 30 38.96 9.64 -29.05
C GLU A 30 38.62 9.61 -27.56
N LYS A 31 37.75 8.71 -27.14
CA LYS A 31 37.27 8.67 -25.75
C LYS A 31 37.46 7.29 -25.13
N GLU A 32 38.06 7.26 -23.96
CA GLU A 32 38.26 6.01 -23.22
C GLU A 32 36.96 5.42 -22.69
N LEU A 33 36.00 6.25 -22.32
CA LEU A 33 34.74 5.84 -21.69
C LEU A 33 33.58 5.86 -22.68
N TRP A 34 32.65 4.96 -22.48
CA TRP A 34 31.35 4.96 -23.16
C TRP A 34 30.60 6.24 -22.92
N GLN A 35 29.99 6.79 -23.96
CA GLN A 35 29.16 7.99 -23.90
C GLN A 35 27.68 7.63 -23.95
N PRO A 36 26.85 8.17 -23.07
CA PRO A 36 25.41 7.99 -23.12
C PRO A 36 24.81 8.88 -24.23
N ILE A 37 24.00 8.28 -25.08
CA ILE A 37 23.23 8.95 -26.13
C ILE A 37 21.77 8.75 -25.84
N PRO A 38 21.02 9.79 -25.45
CA PRO A 38 19.58 9.69 -25.25
C PRO A 38 18.88 9.50 -26.60
N ASP A 39 17.97 8.53 -26.69
CA ASP A 39 17.32 8.13 -27.92
C ASP A 39 16.03 8.92 -28.17
N ASP A 40 15.09 8.91 -27.27
CA ASP A 40 13.77 9.49 -27.41
C ASP A 40 13.53 10.65 -26.41
N ARG A 41 12.69 11.65 -26.78
CA ARG A 41 12.27 12.78 -25.96
C ARG A 41 10.83 13.20 -26.26
N ASP A 42 9.98 12.27 -26.66
CA ASP A 42 8.59 12.55 -27.04
C ASP A 42 7.71 12.96 -25.84
N GLN A 43 8.15 12.66 -24.61
CA GLN A 43 7.47 13.04 -23.37
C GLN A 43 7.92 14.39 -22.79
N ALA A 44 8.81 15.12 -23.48
CA ALA A 44 9.23 16.45 -23.05
C ALA A 44 8.06 17.46 -23.12
N PHE A 45 8.07 18.44 -22.21
CA PHE A 45 7.07 19.54 -22.12
C PHE A 45 5.63 19.09 -21.84
N CYS A 46 5.40 17.84 -21.43
CA CYS A 46 4.08 17.32 -21.16
C CYS A 46 3.40 18.05 -19.99
N ARG A 47 2.10 18.32 -20.16
CA ARG A 47 1.26 18.97 -19.15
C ARG A 47 0.07 18.08 -18.79
N TYR A 48 0.10 17.59 -17.57
CA TYR A 48 -0.97 16.74 -17.01
C TYR A 48 -1.82 17.58 -16.05
N GLU A 49 -2.65 18.46 -16.63
CA GLU A 49 -3.50 19.40 -15.90
C GLU A 49 -4.87 18.84 -15.55
N GLY A 50 -5.50 19.45 -14.55
CA GLY A 50 -6.84 19.13 -14.14
C GLY A 50 -6.91 18.35 -12.83
N LEU A 51 -8.07 18.46 -12.15
CA LEU A 51 -8.30 17.90 -10.82
C LEU A 51 -8.10 16.38 -10.78
N VAL A 52 -8.58 15.66 -11.78
CA VAL A 52 -8.51 14.19 -11.82
C VAL A 52 -7.05 13.73 -11.89
N LEU A 53 -6.24 14.36 -12.73
CA LEU A 53 -4.81 14.02 -12.85
C LEU A 53 -4.03 14.41 -11.59
N ALA A 54 -4.40 15.54 -10.97
CA ALA A 54 -3.83 15.93 -9.68
C ALA A 54 -4.11 14.89 -8.57
N LEU A 55 -5.32 14.35 -8.54
CA LEU A 55 -5.69 13.29 -7.59
C LEU A 55 -5.03 11.93 -7.91
N ALA A 56 -4.72 11.67 -9.19
CA ALA A 56 -4.03 10.44 -9.61
C ALA A 56 -2.51 10.48 -9.37
N ARG A 57 -1.91 11.68 -9.34
CA ARG A 57 -0.46 11.91 -9.25
C ARG A 57 0.25 11.16 -8.11
N PRO A 58 -0.28 11.08 -6.87
CA PRO A 58 0.38 10.31 -5.82
C PRO A 58 0.56 8.81 -6.13
N ARG A 59 -0.25 8.25 -7.05
CA ARG A 59 -0.13 6.86 -7.52
C ARG A 59 0.63 6.73 -8.83
N VAL A 60 0.61 7.77 -9.64
CA VAL A 60 1.26 7.82 -10.95
C VAL A 60 2.16 9.04 -10.97
N PRO A 61 3.35 8.96 -10.34
CA PRO A 61 4.23 10.11 -10.09
C PRO A 61 4.64 10.87 -11.37
N ILE A 62 4.64 10.20 -12.52
CA ILE A 62 4.99 10.79 -13.81
C ILE A 62 3.98 11.84 -14.31
N LEU A 63 2.77 11.90 -13.77
CA LEU A 63 1.74 12.87 -14.16
C LEU A 63 2.07 14.28 -13.64
N GLN A 64 3.23 14.81 -14.02
CA GLN A 64 3.70 16.13 -13.64
C GLN A 64 3.36 17.18 -14.68
N ASN A 65 3.13 18.41 -14.24
CA ASN A 65 2.96 19.54 -15.14
C ASN A 65 4.30 20.18 -15.48
N TYR A 66 4.53 20.40 -16.76
CA TYR A 66 5.62 21.24 -17.19
C TYR A 66 5.30 22.72 -16.91
N SER A 67 6.20 23.42 -16.23
CA SER A 67 6.09 24.84 -15.89
C SER A 67 7.49 25.43 -15.65
N ASP A 68 7.58 26.69 -15.30
CA ASP A 68 8.84 27.43 -15.04
C ASP A 68 9.63 26.92 -13.81
N HIS A 69 9.07 26.03 -13.01
CA HIS A 69 9.70 25.43 -11.83
C HIS A 69 9.71 23.90 -11.88
N TYR A 70 10.54 23.29 -11.04
CA TYR A 70 10.61 21.83 -10.92
C TYR A 70 9.53 21.35 -9.94
N PRO A 71 8.67 20.41 -10.34
CA PRO A 71 7.86 19.65 -9.40
C PRO A 71 8.76 18.69 -8.60
N GLY A 72 8.18 17.76 -7.83
CA GLY A 72 8.95 16.76 -7.11
C GLY A 72 9.87 15.92 -8.00
N MET A 73 11.11 15.70 -7.59
CA MET A 73 12.10 14.91 -8.36
C MET A 73 11.66 13.48 -8.58
N GLU A 74 10.88 12.88 -7.67
CA GLU A 74 10.34 11.54 -7.84
C GLU A 74 9.61 11.36 -9.17
N GLY A 75 8.70 12.26 -9.52
CA GLY A 75 7.93 12.17 -10.76
C GLY A 75 8.79 12.38 -12.02
N LEU A 76 9.72 13.32 -11.99
CA LEU A 76 10.61 13.62 -13.11
C LEU A 76 11.65 12.53 -13.38
N THR A 77 11.96 11.71 -12.39
CA THR A 77 13.01 10.68 -12.51
C THR A 77 12.46 9.26 -12.39
N TRP A 78 11.13 9.10 -12.26
CA TRP A 78 10.50 7.82 -11.92
C TRP A 78 10.89 6.67 -12.84
N ASN A 79 10.86 6.86 -14.14
CA ASN A 79 11.17 5.79 -15.09
C ASN A 79 12.67 5.47 -15.16
N GLY A 80 13.55 6.45 -14.89
CA GLY A 80 15.01 6.27 -14.82
C GLY A 80 15.57 5.95 -13.43
N ARG A 81 14.74 5.91 -12.38
CA ARG A 81 15.14 5.88 -10.97
C ARG A 81 16.18 4.84 -10.60
N ASP A 82 16.13 3.68 -11.25
CA ASP A 82 17.03 2.55 -11.02
C ASP A 82 18.39 2.78 -11.65
N GLN A 83 18.40 3.19 -12.93
CA GLN A 83 19.62 3.48 -13.67
C GLN A 83 20.34 4.70 -13.10
N ASP A 84 19.59 5.73 -12.71
CA ASP A 84 20.15 6.92 -12.07
C ASP A 84 20.88 6.55 -10.76
N ARG A 85 20.27 5.72 -9.90
CA ARG A 85 20.92 5.25 -8.66
C ARG A 85 22.12 4.34 -8.93
N GLN A 86 22.09 3.56 -9.98
CA GLN A 86 23.21 2.68 -10.36
C GLN A 86 24.40 3.45 -10.93
N LEU A 87 24.17 4.39 -11.85
CA LEU A 87 25.23 4.99 -12.65
C LEU A 87 25.72 6.34 -12.12
N LEU A 88 24.92 7.04 -11.29
CA LEU A 88 25.30 8.32 -10.71
C LEU A 88 25.83 8.21 -9.28
N ALA A 89 25.85 7.00 -8.73
CA ALA A 89 26.27 6.73 -7.34
C ALA A 89 27.67 7.21 -6.99
N GLY A 90 28.59 7.26 -7.96
CA GLY A 90 29.97 7.71 -7.73
C GLY A 90 30.18 9.21 -7.68
N LEU A 91 29.14 10.02 -7.97
CA LEU A 91 29.26 11.47 -8.05
C LEU A 91 28.87 12.16 -6.74
N GLU A 92 29.80 12.93 -6.17
CA GLU A 92 29.58 13.71 -4.96
C GLU A 92 28.86 15.05 -5.29
N ARG A 93 28.20 15.66 -4.30
CA ARG A 93 27.40 16.90 -4.41
C ARG A 93 28.11 18.04 -5.18
N PRO A 94 29.40 18.34 -4.97
CA PRO A 94 30.08 19.40 -5.73
C PRO A 94 30.07 19.18 -7.26
N VAL A 95 30.19 17.92 -7.69
CA VAL A 95 30.17 17.57 -9.12
C VAL A 95 28.81 17.84 -9.75
N TRP A 96 27.73 17.61 -9.02
CA TRP A 96 26.35 17.90 -9.49
C TRP A 96 26.16 19.40 -9.68
N LYS A 97 26.63 20.22 -8.73
CA LYS A 97 26.57 21.66 -8.81
C LYS A 97 27.39 22.22 -9.99
N GLU A 98 28.62 21.70 -10.17
CA GLU A 98 29.51 22.07 -11.27
C GLU A 98 28.87 21.78 -12.64
N VAL A 99 28.37 20.55 -12.85
CA VAL A 99 27.72 20.16 -14.11
C VAL A 99 26.45 20.96 -14.37
N ALA A 100 25.66 21.26 -13.34
CA ALA A 100 24.46 22.07 -13.47
C ALA A 100 24.81 23.53 -13.83
N GLN A 101 25.85 24.12 -13.24
CA GLN A 101 26.32 25.46 -13.56
C GLN A 101 26.87 25.53 -14.99
N GLU A 102 27.65 24.54 -15.41
CA GLU A 102 28.12 24.44 -16.79
C GLU A 102 26.95 24.37 -17.77
N LEU A 103 26.00 23.47 -17.55
CA LEU A 103 24.83 23.33 -18.41
C LEU A 103 24.00 24.63 -18.45
N LYS A 104 23.76 25.26 -17.29
CA LYS A 104 23.06 26.55 -17.21
C LYS A 104 23.74 27.63 -18.03
N SER A 105 25.05 27.73 -18.00
CA SER A 105 25.81 28.73 -18.75
C SER A 105 25.76 28.53 -20.27
N GLN A 106 25.59 27.27 -20.72
CA GLN A 106 25.49 26.93 -22.14
C GLN A 106 24.10 27.18 -22.74
N ILE A 107 23.05 27.22 -21.91
CA ILE A 107 21.67 27.43 -22.35
C ILE A 107 21.33 28.93 -22.22
N THR A 108 21.71 29.72 -23.23
CA THR A 108 21.45 31.16 -23.25
C THR A 108 19.99 31.45 -23.61
N ASP A 109 19.57 32.71 -23.42
CA ASP A 109 18.24 33.18 -23.84
C ASP A 109 18.05 33.02 -25.35
N GLU A 110 19.08 33.35 -26.13
CA GLU A 110 19.06 33.23 -27.59
C GLU A 110 18.92 31.76 -28.02
N ALA A 111 19.60 30.84 -27.31
CA ALA A 111 19.49 29.40 -27.58
C ALA A 111 18.06 28.88 -27.33
N ILE A 112 17.42 29.31 -26.22
CA ILE A 112 16.04 28.98 -25.90
C ILE A 112 15.08 29.53 -26.94
N GLU A 113 15.18 30.80 -27.27
CA GLU A 113 14.33 31.47 -28.26
C GLU A 113 14.47 30.84 -29.64
N LYS A 114 15.71 30.60 -30.09
CA LYS A 114 15.99 29.93 -31.35
C LYS A 114 15.43 28.49 -31.38
N ALA A 115 15.51 27.77 -30.28
CA ALA A 115 14.95 26.41 -30.18
C ALA A 115 13.42 26.43 -30.23
N ALA A 116 12.77 27.33 -29.50
CA ALA A 116 11.32 27.48 -29.49
C ALA A 116 10.75 27.90 -30.88
N HIS A 117 11.45 28.76 -31.60
CA HIS A 117 11.03 29.17 -32.95
C HIS A 117 11.16 28.06 -34.01
N ARG A 118 11.70 26.88 -33.68
CA ARG A 118 11.64 25.68 -34.54
C ARG A 118 10.30 24.97 -34.52
N MET A 119 9.41 25.35 -33.60
CA MET A 119 8.04 24.86 -33.62
C MET A 119 7.33 25.32 -34.88
N PRO A 120 6.37 24.54 -35.43
CA PRO A 120 5.49 25.04 -36.48
C PRO A 120 4.83 26.35 -36.04
N PRO A 121 4.70 27.34 -36.94
CA PRO A 121 4.20 28.68 -36.58
C PRO A 121 2.83 28.68 -35.89
N GLU A 122 1.98 27.72 -36.24
CA GLU A 122 0.65 27.56 -35.66
C GLU A 122 0.72 27.19 -34.17
N TYR A 123 1.62 26.28 -33.80
CA TYR A 123 1.87 25.89 -32.42
C TYR A 123 2.61 26.98 -31.63
N PHE A 124 3.60 27.59 -32.27
CA PHE A 124 4.34 28.68 -31.63
C PHE A 124 3.44 29.86 -31.25
N LYS A 125 2.46 30.20 -32.10
CA LYS A 125 1.48 31.25 -31.82
C LYS A 125 0.64 30.94 -30.55
N ILE A 126 0.38 29.66 -30.26
CA ILE A 126 -0.44 29.24 -29.13
C ILE A 126 0.40 29.17 -27.87
N ASP A 127 1.58 28.55 -27.93
CA ASP A 127 2.33 28.09 -26.75
C ASP A 127 3.79 28.59 -26.67
N GLY A 128 4.33 29.18 -27.75
CA GLY A 128 5.75 29.53 -27.85
C GLY A 128 6.24 30.49 -26.77
N ALA A 129 5.48 31.55 -26.49
CA ALA A 129 5.86 32.54 -25.48
C ALA A 129 5.91 31.92 -24.06
N ARG A 130 4.96 31.05 -23.74
CA ARG A 130 4.92 30.34 -22.48
C ARG A 130 6.08 29.34 -22.38
N LEU A 131 6.34 28.56 -23.43
CA LEU A 131 7.45 27.59 -23.44
C LEU A 131 8.79 28.29 -23.23
N ILE A 132 9.01 29.47 -23.86
CA ILE A 132 10.21 30.28 -23.63
C ILE A 132 10.30 30.72 -22.16
N HIS A 133 9.20 31.21 -21.58
CA HIS A 133 9.14 31.61 -20.18
C HIS A 133 9.49 30.42 -19.24
N ASP A 134 8.86 29.30 -19.46
CA ASP A 134 9.04 28.10 -18.62
C ASP A 134 10.47 27.54 -18.73
N LEU A 135 11.03 27.50 -19.93
CA LEU A 135 12.43 27.09 -20.16
C LEU A 135 13.44 28.03 -19.48
N LYS A 136 13.26 29.35 -19.58
CA LYS A 136 14.11 30.32 -18.89
C LYS A 136 14.01 30.15 -17.37
N GLY A 137 12.80 30.01 -16.84
CA GLY A 137 12.57 29.76 -15.40
C GLY A 137 13.24 28.50 -14.92
N ARG A 138 13.11 27.36 -15.62
CA ARG A 138 13.77 26.11 -15.28
C ARG A 138 15.29 26.18 -15.38
N ARG A 139 15.83 26.78 -16.44
CA ARG A 139 17.27 27.03 -16.57
C ARG A 139 17.80 27.80 -15.36
N ASP A 140 17.13 28.86 -14.97
CA ASP A 140 17.58 29.69 -13.86
C ASP A 140 17.60 28.94 -12.53
N ARG A 141 16.71 27.98 -12.36
CA ARG A 141 16.61 27.09 -11.19
C ARG A 141 17.36 25.76 -11.35
N LEU A 142 18.13 25.56 -12.45
CA LEU A 142 18.73 24.25 -12.76
C LEU A 142 19.68 23.73 -11.67
N VAL A 143 20.44 24.63 -11.04
CA VAL A 143 21.35 24.24 -9.94
C VAL A 143 20.57 23.74 -8.74
N ALA A 144 19.48 24.41 -8.36
CA ALA A 144 18.61 23.94 -7.29
C ALA A 144 17.91 22.61 -7.64
N GLY A 145 17.51 22.46 -8.91
CA GLY A 145 16.96 21.19 -9.41
C GLY A 145 17.97 20.04 -9.35
N ALA A 146 19.22 20.30 -9.71
CA ALA A 146 20.29 19.29 -9.60
C ALA A 146 20.57 18.90 -8.14
N GLU A 147 20.52 19.87 -7.24
CA GLU A 147 20.68 19.64 -5.80
C GLU A 147 19.55 18.75 -5.24
N ALA A 148 18.30 19.07 -5.56
CA ALA A 148 17.14 18.27 -5.17
C ALA A 148 17.20 16.85 -5.75
N PHE A 149 17.71 16.67 -6.97
CA PHE A 149 17.90 15.35 -7.56
C PHE A 149 19.03 14.56 -6.87
N TYR A 150 20.14 15.22 -6.56
CA TYR A 150 21.21 14.61 -5.75
C TYR A 150 20.67 14.10 -4.41
N GLU A 151 19.98 14.95 -3.65
CA GLU A 151 19.41 14.57 -2.35
C GLU A 151 18.44 13.40 -2.45
N TYR A 152 17.63 13.36 -3.51
CA TYR A 152 16.68 12.29 -3.76
C TYR A 152 17.33 10.91 -3.98
N ILE A 153 18.55 10.85 -4.58
CA ILE A 153 19.24 9.59 -4.79
C ILE A 153 20.35 9.30 -3.76
N ALA A 154 20.81 10.30 -3.02
CA ALA A 154 21.89 10.17 -2.04
C ALA A 154 21.48 9.48 -0.75
N ASP A 155 20.16 9.43 -0.44
CA ASP A 155 19.62 8.77 0.74
C ASP A 155 20.05 7.29 0.83
N LYS A 156 20.01 6.57 -0.30
CA LYS A 156 20.47 5.18 -0.43
C LYS A 156 21.38 5.03 -1.63
N VAL A 157 22.65 4.81 -1.34
CA VAL A 157 23.70 4.69 -2.36
C VAL A 157 23.94 3.24 -2.71
N LYS A 158 23.85 2.90 -3.99
CA LYS A 158 24.12 1.56 -4.51
C LYS A 158 25.45 1.56 -5.26
N VAL A 159 26.37 0.67 -4.85
CA VAL A 159 27.67 0.47 -5.48
C VAL A 159 27.70 -0.92 -6.06
N TYR A 160 27.78 -1.02 -7.38
CA TYR A 160 27.87 -2.30 -8.09
C TYR A 160 29.32 -2.55 -8.50
N LEU A 161 29.84 -3.69 -8.11
CA LEU A 161 31.17 -4.14 -8.51
C LEU A 161 31.13 -4.82 -9.90
N THR A 162 32.15 -5.56 -10.24
CA THR A 162 32.23 -6.25 -11.53
C THR A 162 32.19 -7.78 -11.35
N ASP A 163 32.41 -8.54 -12.42
CA ASP A 163 32.57 -10.01 -12.34
C ASP A 163 33.99 -10.44 -11.97
N GLY A 164 34.90 -9.50 -11.77
CA GLY A 164 36.31 -9.78 -11.40
C GLY A 164 36.56 -9.59 -9.90
N PRO A 165 37.74 -9.98 -9.38
CA PRO A 165 38.04 -9.78 -7.96
C PRO A 165 38.33 -8.31 -7.64
N GLU A 166 37.65 -7.80 -6.64
CA GLU A 166 37.77 -6.42 -6.15
C GLU A 166 38.18 -6.37 -4.67
N TYR A 167 38.89 -5.27 -4.34
CA TYR A 167 39.19 -4.90 -2.97
C TYR A 167 38.36 -3.64 -2.60
N VAL A 168 37.53 -3.74 -1.58
CA VAL A 168 36.67 -2.67 -1.10
C VAL A 168 37.11 -2.24 0.30
N GLU A 169 37.36 -0.96 0.49
CA GLU A 169 37.54 -0.38 1.81
C GLU A 169 36.37 0.52 2.17
N VAL A 170 35.77 0.27 3.34
CA VAL A 170 34.72 1.10 3.93
C VAL A 170 35.30 1.69 5.21
N LYS A 171 35.61 2.97 5.20
CA LYS A 171 36.20 3.67 6.35
C LYS A 171 35.18 4.62 6.97
N ARG A 172 34.73 4.31 8.18
CA ARG A 172 33.88 5.20 8.99
C ARG A 172 34.77 6.24 9.66
N LEU A 173 34.45 7.51 9.43
CA LEU A 173 35.23 8.66 9.88
C LEU A 173 34.69 9.18 11.23
N ASP A 174 35.54 9.86 12.00
CA ASP A 174 35.18 10.37 13.33
C ASP A 174 34.09 11.47 13.30
N ASN A 175 33.95 12.16 12.17
CA ASN A 175 32.86 13.13 11.96
C ASN A 175 31.50 12.49 11.68
N GLY A 176 31.42 11.16 11.57
CA GLY A 176 30.23 10.38 11.29
C GLY A 176 29.97 10.10 9.81
N ASP A 177 30.83 10.55 8.91
CA ASP A 177 30.78 10.22 7.49
C ASP A 177 31.37 8.83 7.22
N THR A 178 31.19 8.31 6.01
CA THR A 178 31.74 7.02 5.58
C THR A 178 32.37 7.17 4.21
N LEU A 179 33.66 6.84 4.10
CA LEU A 179 34.38 6.77 2.82
C LEU A 179 34.32 5.35 2.28
N VAL A 180 33.90 5.19 1.03
CA VAL A 180 33.91 3.93 0.29
C VAL A 180 34.87 4.07 -0.87
N GLN A 181 35.80 3.12 -0.98
CA GLN A 181 36.78 3.05 -2.06
C GLN A 181 36.82 1.63 -2.62
N VAL A 182 36.98 1.50 -3.94
CA VAL A 182 37.03 0.21 -4.63
C VAL A 182 38.21 0.20 -5.60
N TRP A 183 39.00 -0.86 -5.51
CA TRP A 183 40.16 -1.14 -6.39
C TRP A 183 40.00 -2.49 -7.04
N ARG A 184 40.76 -2.73 -8.10
CA ARG A 184 41.04 -4.09 -8.54
C ARG A 184 41.89 -4.80 -7.47
N GLN A 185 41.60 -6.06 -7.22
CA GLN A 185 42.36 -6.88 -6.31
C GLN A 185 43.51 -7.58 -7.06
N GLY A 186 44.72 -7.50 -6.52
CA GLY A 186 45.85 -8.24 -7.02
C GLY A 186 45.85 -9.71 -6.55
N GLU A 187 46.78 -10.52 -7.10
CA GLU A 187 46.91 -11.93 -6.73
C GLU A 187 47.27 -12.14 -5.25
N ASP A 188 47.88 -11.13 -4.62
CA ASP A 188 48.20 -11.13 -3.18
C ASP A 188 47.00 -10.72 -2.29
N GLY A 189 45.82 -10.52 -2.86
CA GLY A 189 44.60 -10.12 -2.17
C GLY A 189 44.60 -8.66 -1.72
N LYS A 190 45.51 -7.81 -2.23
CA LYS A 190 45.63 -6.40 -1.90
C LYS A 190 45.11 -5.49 -3.02
N PRO A 191 44.80 -4.21 -2.72
CA PRO A 191 44.40 -3.26 -3.74
C PRO A 191 45.53 -2.97 -4.73
N THR A 192 45.17 -2.86 -6.01
CA THR A 192 46.13 -2.60 -7.11
C THR A 192 45.71 -1.34 -7.85
N GLY A 193 46.68 -0.43 -8.06
CA GLY A 193 46.49 0.83 -8.79
C GLY A 193 45.66 1.85 -8.01
N GLU A 194 45.08 2.78 -8.75
CA GLU A 194 44.15 3.80 -8.17
C GLU A 194 42.75 3.22 -8.03
N PRO A 195 41.98 3.71 -7.03
CA PRO A 195 40.58 3.27 -6.87
C PRO A 195 39.74 3.74 -8.07
N PHE A 196 39.05 2.80 -8.71
CA PHE A 196 38.12 3.16 -9.78
C PHE A 196 36.77 3.68 -9.27
N PHE A 197 36.47 3.49 -7.98
CA PHE A 197 35.35 4.12 -7.29
C PHE A 197 35.83 4.72 -5.98
N ARG A 198 35.43 5.96 -5.72
CA ARG A 198 35.69 6.64 -4.46
C ARG A 198 34.57 7.64 -4.17
N ARG A 199 33.96 7.51 -2.99
CA ARG A 199 32.90 8.45 -2.56
C ARG A 199 32.88 8.60 -1.05
N THR A 200 32.78 9.83 -0.59
CA THR A 200 32.45 10.15 0.80
C THR A 200 30.93 10.27 0.95
N LEU A 201 30.38 9.47 1.84
CA LEU A 201 28.97 9.46 2.20
C LEU A 201 28.79 10.29 3.47
N HIS A 202 27.98 11.34 3.40
CA HIS A 202 27.79 12.25 4.52
C HIS A 202 26.58 11.83 5.37
N LYS A 203 26.74 11.82 6.70
CA LYS A 203 25.69 11.41 7.67
C LYS A 203 24.39 12.19 7.58
N GLY A 204 24.41 13.40 7.03
CA GLY A 204 23.22 14.23 6.79
C GLY A 204 22.51 13.96 5.47
N GLU A 205 23.11 13.15 4.59
CA GLU A 205 22.63 12.90 3.21
C GLU A 205 22.31 11.43 3.00
N THR A 206 23.13 10.52 3.51
CA THR A 206 23.04 9.08 3.26
C THR A 206 22.65 8.32 4.52
N GLN A 207 21.62 7.51 4.44
CA GLN A 207 21.20 6.59 5.51
C GLN A 207 21.79 5.19 5.32
N GLU A 208 21.99 4.76 4.06
CA GLU A 208 22.44 3.41 3.77
C GLU A 208 23.32 3.36 2.51
N VAL A 209 24.38 2.55 2.55
CA VAL A 209 25.13 2.14 1.35
C VAL A 209 24.99 0.64 1.16
N GLN A 210 24.69 0.24 -0.07
CA GLN A 210 24.55 -1.14 -0.51
C GLN A 210 25.65 -1.45 -1.52
N ILE A 211 26.52 -2.41 -1.20
CA ILE A 211 27.66 -2.81 -2.03
C ILE A 211 27.34 -4.19 -2.59
N TYR A 212 27.08 -4.26 -3.90
CA TYR A 212 26.77 -5.49 -4.64
C TYR A 212 28.06 -6.05 -5.25
N LEU A 213 28.47 -7.24 -4.81
CA LEU A 213 29.74 -7.85 -5.19
C LEU A 213 29.70 -8.53 -6.57
N GLU A 214 28.52 -8.78 -7.11
CA GLU A 214 28.25 -9.37 -8.44
C GLU A 214 28.97 -10.71 -8.69
N GLY A 215 30.28 -10.70 -9.00
CA GLY A 215 31.09 -11.89 -9.22
C GLY A 215 32.51 -11.71 -8.72
N GLY A 216 33.35 -12.75 -8.86
CA GLY A 216 34.73 -12.71 -8.38
C GLY A 216 34.91 -13.15 -6.93
N ASN A 217 36.16 -13.19 -6.48
CA ASN A 217 36.54 -13.47 -5.10
C ASN A 217 36.92 -12.14 -4.42
N ASP A 218 35.95 -11.47 -3.89
CA ASP A 218 36.09 -10.10 -3.39
C ASP A 218 36.58 -10.05 -1.95
N ARG A 219 37.28 -8.98 -1.61
CA ARG A 219 37.66 -8.66 -0.26
C ARG A 219 37.10 -7.30 0.16
N VAL A 220 36.25 -7.30 1.18
CA VAL A 220 35.71 -6.07 1.79
C VAL A 220 36.32 -5.89 3.18
N VAL A 221 36.92 -4.74 3.44
CA VAL A 221 37.49 -4.40 4.74
C VAL A 221 36.78 -3.17 5.30
N THR A 222 36.28 -3.28 6.53
CA THR A 222 35.65 -2.14 7.19
C THR A 222 36.48 -1.64 8.35
N LEU A 223 36.60 -0.32 8.46
CA LEU A 223 37.42 0.36 9.44
C LEU A 223 36.59 1.42 10.19
N GLY A 224 36.93 1.63 11.45
CA GLY A 224 36.29 2.66 12.29
C GLY A 224 34.97 2.20 12.91
N LYS A 225 34.54 2.88 13.98
CA LYS A 225 33.34 2.50 14.74
C LYS A 225 32.07 2.67 13.93
N PRO A 226 31.03 1.82 14.13
CA PRO A 226 29.72 2.00 13.53
C PRO A 226 29.16 3.41 13.74
N ASN A 227 28.56 3.96 12.69
CA ASN A 227 27.93 5.28 12.70
C ASN A 227 26.46 5.17 12.22
N SER A 228 25.82 6.30 11.91
CA SER A 228 24.43 6.33 11.46
C SER A 228 24.20 5.79 10.05
N ILE A 229 25.26 5.61 9.25
CA ILE A 229 25.15 5.09 7.87
C ILE A 229 25.24 3.57 7.91
N THR A 230 24.15 2.90 7.57
CA THR A 230 24.13 1.44 7.48
C THR A 230 24.95 0.97 6.30
N VAL A 231 25.90 0.07 6.55
CA VAL A 231 26.71 -0.59 5.50
C VAL A 231 26.17 -1.99 5.25
N ARG A 232 25.74 -2.24 4.00
CA ARG A 232 25.30 -3.54 3.53
C ARG A 232 26.25 -4.04 2.46
N VAL A 233 26.62 -5.31 2.56
CA VAL A 233 27.36 -6.04 1.53
C VAL A 233 26.43 -7.16 1.04
N ILE A 234 26.26 -7.24 -0.27
CA ILE A 234 25.44 -8.25 -0.92
C ILE A 234 26.34 -9.16 -1.72
N GLY A 235 26.47 -10.40 -1.27
CA GLY A 235 27.27 -11.43 -1.93
C GLY A 235 26.72 -11.72 -3.33
N GLY A 236 27.64 -12.06 -4.22
CA GLY A 236 27.36 -12.40 -5.61
C GLY A 236 27.76 -13.83 -5.95
N ARG A 237 28.27 -14.00 -7.16
CA ARG A 237 28.84 -15.28 -7.66
C ARG A 237 30.32 -15.33 -7.33
N GLY A 238 30.75 -16.11 -6.39
CA GLY A 238 32.15 -16.24 -5.99
C GLY A 238 32.29 -16.36 -4.48
N HIS A 239 33.56 -16.29 -4.02
CA HIS A 239 33.86 -16.30 -2.59
C HIS A 239 34.27 -14.92 -2.12
N ALA A 240 33.39 -14.28 -1.35
CA ALA A 240 33.68 -12.97 -0.78
C ALA A 240 34.16 -13.10 0.67
N VAL A 241 35.18 -12.34 1.06
CA VAL A 241 35.65 -12.22 2.44
C VAL A 241 35.35 -10.80 2.94
N VAL A 242 34.47 -10.67 3.93
CA VAL A 242 34.14 -9.40 4.57
C VAL A 242 34.78 -9.34 5.94
N ASP A 243 35.86 -8.56 6.06
CA ASP A 243 36.59 -8.36 7.32
C ASP A 243 36.08 -7.10 8.03
N ASP A 244 35.21 -7.31 9.02
CA ASP A 244 34.63 -6.26 9.86
C ASP A 244 35.28 -6.18 11.26
N THR A 245 36.39 -6.89 11.47
CA THR A 245 37.05 -6.99 12.79
C THR A 245 37.53 -5.64 13.35
N LYS A 246 37.90 -4.71 12.45
CA LYS A 246 38.35 -3.33 12.81
C LYS A 246 37.24 -2.28 12.63
N GLY A 247 36.03 -2.74 12.26
CA GLY A 247 34.86 -1.92 12.03
C GLY A 247 33.73 -2.28 12.98
N GLY A 248 32.73 -2.93 12.46
CA GLY A 248 31.51 -3.38 13.14
C GLY A 248 30.25 -2.88 12.45
N GLY A 249 29.11 -3.50 12.75
CA GLY A 249 27.80 -3.09 12.24
C GLY A 249 27.55 -3.35 10.74
N THR A 250 28.47 -4.05 10.06
CA THR A 250 28.30 -4.43 8.66
C THR A 250 27.29 -5.57 8.54
N ARG A 251 26.39 -5.46 7.57
CA ARG A 251 25.39 -6.48 7.27
C ARG A 251 25.73 -7.18 5.97
N LEU A 252 26.16 -8.44 6.04
CA LEU A 252 26.41 -9.29 4.89
C LEU A 252 25.20 -10.16 4.59
N SER A 253 24.68 -10.05 3.37
CA SER A 253 23.67 -10.95 2.83
C SER A 253 24.32 -11.83 1.76
N ASP A 254 24.57 -13.09 2.07
CA ASP A 254 25.24 -14.03 1.17
C ASP A 254 24.72 -15.45 1.36
N THR A 255 24.15 -16.04 0.32
CA THR A 255 23.65 -17.42 0.30
C THR A 255 24.71 -18.44 -0.13
N GLY A 256 25.86 -17.95 -0.60
CA GLY A 256 26.98 -18.77 -1.10
C GLY A 256 28.05 -19.04 -0.04
N SER A 257 29.30 -19.07 -0.51
CA SER A 257 30.48 -19.40 0.28
C SER A 257 31.14 -18.19 0.96
N GLY A 258 30.59 -16.99 0.82
CA GLY A 258 31.17 -15.77 1.40
C GLY A 258 31.36 -15.87 2.91
N GLU A 259 32.43 -15.28 3.43
CA GLU A 259 32.83 -15.32 4.84
C GLU A 259 32.71 -13.94 5.48
N LEU A 260 32.16 -13.88 6.69
CA LEU A 260 32.18 -12.67 7.53
C LEU A 260 33.11 -12.91 8.72
N LEU A 261 34.19 -12.11 8.79
CA LEU A 261 35.00 -11.97 10.00
C LEU A 261 34.39 -10.86 10.84
N PRO A 262 33.63 -11.20 11.93
CA PRO A 262 32.73 -10.25 12.54
C PRO A 262 33.44 -9.25 13.45
N GLY A 263 32.96 -8.02 13.45
CA GLY A 263 33.18 -7.00 14.47
C GLY A 263 31.93 -6.81 15.33
N PRO A 264 31.94 -5.83 16.26
CA PRO A 264 30.79 -5.55 17.10
C PRO A 264 29.54 -5.18 16.29
N GLY A 265 28.44 -5.93 16.46
CA GLY A 265 27.17 -5.67 15.77
C GLY A 265 27.12 -6.05 14.30
N SER A 266 28.11 -6.78 13.79
CA SER A 266 28.07 -7.38 12.44
C SER A 266 27.00 -8.46 12.34
N HIS A 267 26.39 -8.60 11.17
CA HIS A 267 25.34 -9.59 10.92
C HIS A 267 25.52 -10.29 9.57
N LEU A 268 25.37 -11.62 9.57
CA LEU A 268 25.38 -12.44 8.36
C LEU A 268 23.99 -13.05 8.16
N ASP A 269 23.37 -12.74 7.03
CA ASP A 269 22.13 -13.36 6.58
C ASP A 269 22.42 -14.35 5.45
N ARG A 270 22.19 -15.63 5.71
CA ARG A 270 22.33 -16.75 4.76
C ARG A 270 21.02 -17.13 4.09
N GLN A 271 19.92 -16.44 4.37
CA GLN A 271 18.63 -16.80 3.81
C GLN A 271 18.54 -16.44 2.32
N PRO A 272 18.08 -17.39 1.49
CA PRO A 272 17.81 -17.12 0.10
C PRO A 272 16.82 -15.95 -0.05
N TYR A 273 17.10 -15.06 -0.97
CA TYR A 273 16.19 -14.01 -1.35
C TYR A 273 15.79 -14.20 -2.82
N THR A 274 14.50 -14.33 -3.06
CA THR A 274 13.94 -14.35 -4.41
C THR A 274 13.14 -13.07 -4.60
N PRO A 275 13.61 -12.13 -5.44
CA PRO A 275 12.86 -10.91 -5.70
C PRO A 275 11.50 -11.24 -6.34
N PRO A 276 10.46 -10.43 -6.08
CA PRO A 276 9.18 -10.60 -6.74
C PRO A 276 9.34 -10.55 -8.26
N LEU A 277 8.66 -11.46 -8.95
CA LEU A 277 8.66 -11.47 -10.41
C LEU A 277 7.94 -10.24 -10.95
N PRO A 278 8.45 -9.63 -12.03
CA PRO A 278 7.75 -8.53 -12.68
C PRO A 278 6.41 -9.01 -13.26
N PRO A 279 5.45 -8.12 -13.45
CA PRO A 279 4.27 -8.42 -14.25
C PRO A 279 4.65 -8.97 -15.62
N LYS A 280 3.84 -9.86 -16.18
CA LYS A 280 4.05 -10.38 -17.54
C LYS A 280 4.20 -9.20 -18.52
N ASN A 281 5.23 -9.27 -19.37
CA ASN A 281 5.58 -8.24 -20.36
C ASN A 281 6.08 -6.89 -19.79
N ALA A 282 6.51 -6.83 -18.54
CA ALA A 282 7.21 -5.68 -18.00
C ALA A 282 8.72 -5.93 -17.94
N SER A 283 9.51 -4.90 -18.21
CA SER A 283 10.95 -4.95 -17.95
C SER A 283 11.21 -5.17 -16.47
N TRP A 284 12.18 -6.00 -16.14
CA TRP A 284 12.51 -6.22 -14.74
C TRP A 284 13.13 -4.96 -14.13
N ILE A 285 12.52 -4.50 -13.05
CA ILE A 285 13.00 -3.40 -12.22
C ILE A 285 13.21 -3.96 -10.82
N PRO A 286 14.37 -3.72 -10.18
CA PRO A 286 14.59 -4.16 -8.80
C PRO A 286 13.48 -3.67 -7.87
N PRO A 287 13.10 -4.47 -6.86
CA PRO A 287 12.13 -4.04 -5.85
C PRO A 287 12.57 -2.73 -5.21
N ARG A 288 11.61 -1.83 -4.99
CA ARG A 288 11.85 -0.54 -4.39
C ARG A 288 12.24 -0.70 -2.93
N ASP A 289 13.39 -0.18 -2.53
CA ASP A 289 13.92 -0.26 -1.18
C ASP A 289 14.19 1.12 -0.54
N TRP A 290 13.64 2.17 -1.13
CA TRP A 290 13.83 3.57 -0.76
C TRP A 290 12.53 4.37 -0.85
N GLY A 291 12.48 5.48 -0.09
CA GLY A 291 11.38 6.44 -0.16
C GLY A 291 10.10 6.00 0.55
N ARG A 292 9.06 6.80 0.34
CA ARG A 292 7.74 6.62 0.96
C ARG A 292 6.64 7.08 0.01
N ASP A 293 5.53 6.36 -0.04
CA ASP A 293 4.30 6.78 -0.68
C ASP A 293 3.32 7.32 0.36
N ILE A 294 2.58 8.35 0.00
CA ILE A 294 1.50 8.91 0.82
C ILE A 294 0.28 9.07 -0.08
N LEU A 295 -0.80 8.38 0.27
CA LEU A 295 -2.02 8.36 -0.50
C LEU A 295 -3.20 8.85 0.35
N PHE A 296 -4.00 9.72 -0.20
CA PHE A 296 -5.30 10.04 0.39
C PHE A 296 -6.31 8.93 0.07
N VAL A 297 -7.00 8.44 1.09
CA VAL A 297 -8.02 7.40 0.98
C VAL A 297 -9.37 8.01 1.34
N PRO A 298 -10.24 8.32 0.37
CA PRO A 298 -11.58 8.78 0.67
C PRO A 298 -12.39 7.63 1.30
N TRP A 299 -13.26 7.98 2.26
CA TRP A 299 -14.21 7.05 2.86
C TRP A 299 -15.62 7.59 2.66
N LEU A 300 -16.23 7.11 1.59
CA LEU A 300 -17.59 7.48 1.22
C LEU A 300 -18.42 6.22 1.04
N SER A 301 -19.49 6.09 1.79
CA SER A 301 -20.49 5.05 1.63
C SER A 301 -21.84 5.52 2.12
N TYR A 302 -22.89 4.83 1.72
CA TYR A 302 -24.24 5.06 2.19
C TYR A 302 -24.91 3.74 2.52
N GLY A 303 -25.60 3.69 3.65
CA GLY A 303 -26.48 2.60 4.05
C GLY A 303 -27.68 3.16 4.78
N SER A 304 -28.86 2.57 4.60
CA SER A 304 -30.11 3.12 5.15
C SER A 304 -30.07 3.31 6.66
N ASP A 305 -29.37 2.46 7.41
CA ASP A 305 -29.31 2.53 8.88
C ASP A 305 -28.33 3.59 9.39
N LEU A 306 -27.25 3.83 8.69
CA LEU A 306 -26.18 4.75 9.12
C LEU A 306 -26.22 6.09 8.39
N GLY A 307 -27.02 6.18 7.33
CA GLY A 307 -27.00 7.31 6.43
C GLY A 307 -25.72 7.37 5.61
N ALA A 308 -25.27 8.56 5.28
CA ALA A 308 -23.99 8.76 4.63
C ALA A 308 -22.85 8.62 5.65
N LEU A 309 -21.85 7.79 5.31
CA LEU A 309 -20.58 7.73 6.00
C LEU A 309 -19.58 8.56 5.19
N ILE A 310 -19.22 9.73 5.72
CA ILE A 310 -18.42 10.73 5.00
C ILE A 310 -17.11 10.94 5.76
N GLY A 311 -15.99 10.73 5.08
CA GLY A 311 -14.69 10.88 5.69
C GLY A 311 -13.54 10.59 4.75
N GLY A 312 -12.40 10.32 5.34
CA GLY A 312 -11.19 9.97 4.60
C GLY A 312 -10.03 9.68 5.54
N GLY A 313 -8.88 9.51 4.94
CA GLY A 313 -7.66 9.20 5.68
C GLY A 313 -6.43 9.19 4.81
N ILE A 314 -5.37 8.66 5.38
CA ILE A 314 -4.05 8.58 4.77
C ILE A 314 -3.58 7.12 4.81
N ASP A 315 -3.10 6.62 3.66
CA ASP A 315 -2.35 5.37 3.54
C ASP A 315 -0.89 5.74 3.21
N THR A 316 0.02 5.44 4.10
CA THR A 316 1.45 5.69 3.90
C THR A 316 2.22 4.38 3.91
N GLN A 317 3.11 4.21 2.92
CA GLN A 317 3.95 3.04 2.75
C GLN A 317 5.41 3.48 2.67
N ALA A 318 6.26 2.95 3.53
CA ALA A 318 7.71 3.13 3.44
C ALA A 318 8.35 1.87 2.87
N PHE A 319 9.44 2.02 2.10
CA PHE A 319 10.14 0.91 1.47
C PHE A 319 11.49 0.67 2.15
N GLY A 320 12.04 -0.52 2.01
CA GLY A 320 13.30 -0.89 2.64
C GLY A 320 13.89 -2.15 2.06
N PHE A 321 15.18 -2.34 2.27
CA PHE A 321 15.96 -3.44 1.71
C PHE A 321 15.34 -4.82 2.05
N ARG A 322 14.94 -5.57 1.02
CA ARG A 322 14.33 -6.91 1.11
C ARG A 322 13.14 -6.99 2.08
N LYS A 323 12.33 -5.94 2.11
CA LYS A 323 11.10 -5.86 2.91
C LYS A 323 9.88 -5.71 1.99
N GLU A 324 9.42 -6.82 1.47
CA GLU A 324 8.34 -6.86 0.47
C GLU A 324 6.95 -7.00 1.12
N PRO A 325 5.93 -6.36 0.54
CA PRO A 325 5.94 -5.38 -0.55
C PRO A 325 6.31 -3.96 -0.10
N TYR A 326 6.49 -3.70 1.19
CA TYR A 326 6.91 -2.46 1.85
C TYR A 326 7.58 -2.78 3.18
N SER A 327 8.33 -1.85 3.75
CA SER A 327 8.92 -2.00 5.09
C SER A 327 7.91 -1.73 6.21
N SER A 328 7.07 -0.71 6.02
CA SER A 328 5.93 -0.43 6.89
C SER A 328 4.78 0.18 6.09
N ARG A 329 3.56 -0.06 6.54
CA ARG A 329 2.35 0.57 6.02
C ARG A 329 1.48 1.04 7.17
N HIS A 330 0.94 2.24 7.05
CA HIS A 330 0.03 2.82 8.03
C HIS A 330 -1.20 3.36 7.30
N ILE A 331 -2.37 2.92 7.72
CA ILE A 331 -3.64 3.40 7.21
C ILE A 331 -4.40 4.00 8.39
N ILE A 332 -4.59 5.31 8.37
CA ILE A 332 -5.38 6.04 9.36
C ILE A 332 -6.54 6.69 8.62
N ARG A 333 -7.75 6.48 9.07
CA ARG A 333 -8.94 7.10 8.49
C ARG A 333 -10.04 7.30 9.51
N ALA A 334 -10.90 8.28 9.25
CA ALA A 334 -12.08 8.55 10.04
C ALA A 334 -13.25 8.97 9.16
N ALA A 335 -14.46 8.67 9.61
CA ALA A 335 -15.69 9.06 8.93
C ALA A 335 -16.82 9.33 9.92
N TRP A 336 -17.75 10.18 9.52
CA TRP A 336 -18.95 10.54 10.25
C TRP A 336 -20.16 9.84 9.63
N ALA A 337 -20.97 9.17 10.45
CA ALA A 337 -22.23 8.53 10.09
C ALA A 337 -23.40 9.49 10.36
N THR A 338 -24.10 9.93 9.31
CA THR A 338 -25.05 11.04 9.40
C THR A 338 -26.36 10.67 10.10
N ALA A 339 -26.90 9.46 9.91
CA ALA A 339 -28.16 9.05 10.53
C ALA A 339 -28.02 8.78 12.03
N GLU A 340 -26.89 8.23 12.47
CA GLU A 340 -26.63 7.95 13.88
C GLU A 340 -25.90 9.09 14.60
N SER A 341 -25.49 10.15 13.88
CA SER A 341 -24.73 11.28 14.42
C SER A 341 -23.52 10.85 15.25
N THR A 342 -22.77 9.89 14.73
CA THR A 342 -21.60 9.30 15.38
C THR A 342 -20.47 9.09 14.39
N PHE A 343 -19.33 8.63 14.88
CA PHE A 343 -18.12 8.47 14.05
C PHE A 343 -17.58 7.04 14.08
N ARG A 344 -16.71 6.76 13.11
CA ARG A 344 -15.80 5.64 13.11
C ARG A 344 -14.42 6.12 12.72
N ALA A 345 -13.40 5.68 13.46
CA ALA A 345 -12.00 5.88 13.14
C ALA A 345 -11.26 4.54 13.19
N ASP A 346 -10.38 4.30 12.22
CA ASP A 346 -9.57 3.09 12.11
C ASP A 346 -8.09 3.46 11.97
N TYR A 347 -7.24 2.68 12.62
CA TYR A 347 -5.80 2.68 12.40
C TYR A 347 -5.29 1.26 12.21
N LYS A 348 -4.71 0.99 11.03
CA LYS A 348 -4.01 -0.26 10.72
C LYS A 348 -2.55 0.02 10.46
N ALA A 349 -1.65 -0.73 11.09
CA ALA A 349 -0.22 -0.68 10.81
C ALA A 349 0.34 -2.08 10.58
N GLU A 350 1.32 -2.15 9.68
CA GLU A 350 2.10 -3.36 9.38
C GLU A 350 3.58 -3.01 9.30
N PHE A 351 4.45 -3.92 9.80
CA PHE A 351 5.90 -3.79 9.80
C PHE A 351 6.52 -5.10 9.32
N ARG A 352 7.30 -5.02 8.26
CA ARG A 352 7.98 -6.16 7.65
C ARG A 352 9.42 -6.23 8.10
N PHE A 353 9.92 -7.44 8.34
CA PHE A 353 11.32 -7.70 8.64
C PHE A 353 12.09 -7.99 7.36
N GLU A 354 13.37 -7.71 7.39
CA GLU A 354 14.27 -7.93 6.26
C GLU A 354 14.35 -9.42 5.91
N ASN A 355 14.06 -9.74 4.66
CA ASN A 355 14.09 -11.11 4.10
C ASN A 355 13.32 -12.13 4.97
N ARG A 356 12.18 -11.73 5.56
CA ARG A 356 11.33 -12.60 6.39
C ARG A 356 9.89 -12.57 5.87
N GLY A 357 9.27 -13.75 5.83
CA GLY A 357 7.84 -13.84 5.54
C GLY A 357 6.98 -13.37 6.71
N VAL A 358 7.41 -13.67 7.95
CA VAL A 358 6.70 -13.25 9.17
C VAL A 358 6.78 -11.74 9.33
N TYR A 359 5.66 -11.12 9.74
CA TYR A 359 5.58 -9.69 10.02
C TYR A 359 4.68 -9.41 11.22
N VAL A 360 4.75 -8.21 11.75
CA VAL A 360 3.91 -7.75 12.85
C VAL A 360 3.04 -6.60 12.40
N GLY A 361 1.91 -6.42 13.06
CA GLY A 361 1.02 -5.31 12.80
C GLY A 361 0.00 -5.15 13.90
N TRP A 362 -0.85 -4.14 13.77
CA TRP A 362 -1.98 -3.94 14.67
C TRP A 362 -3.16 -3.31 13.95
N TYR A 363 -4.30 -3.53 14.54
CA TYR A 363 -5.54 -2.87 14.21
C TYR A 363 -6.08 -2.18 15.46
N ALA A 364 -6.38 -0.88 15.35
CA ALA A 364 -7.06 -0.13 16.39
C ALA A 364 -8.28 0.58 15.80
N PHE A 365 -9.33 0.71 16.59
CA PHE A 365 -10.51 1.45 16.18
C PHE A 365 -11.17 2.19 17.34
N ALA A 366 -11.91 3.27 16.99
CA ALA A 366 -12.85 3.96 17.85
C ALA A 366 -14.13 4.18 17.04
N SER A 367 -15.27 3.70 17.52
CA SER A 367 -16.48 3.62 16.70
C SER A 367 -17.76 3.66 17.53
N GLY A 368 -18.70 4.51 17.12
CA GLY A 368 -20.07 4.52 17.66
C GLY A 368 -21.07 3.77 16.77
N VAL A 369 -20.61 3.05 15.75
CA VAL A 369 -21.47 2.36 14.80
C VAL A 369 -21.46 0.84 14.96
N GLU A 370 -20.59 0.28 15.79
CA GLU A 370 -20.42 -1.18 15.94
C GLU A 370 -21.62 -1.85 16.64
N ALA A 371 -22.19 -1.21 17.63
CA ALA A 371 -23.36 -1.67 18.37
C ALA A 371 -24.45 -0.60 18.37
N SER A 372 -24.97 -0.29 17.17
CA SER A 372 -25.93 0.80 16.99
C SER A 372 -27.35 0.44 17.41
N HIS A 373 -27.75 -0.85 17.30
CA HIS A 373 -29.10 -1.31 17.61
C HIS A 373 -29.10 -2.57 18.46
N PHE A 374 -30.19 -2.73 19.24
CA PHE A 374 -30.47 -3.93 20.03
C PHE A 374 -31.98 -4.22 20.00
N PHE A 375 -32.36 -5.33 19.37
CA PHE A 375 -33.75 -5.81 19.23
C PHE A 375 -34.09 -6.95 20.18
N GLY A 376 -33.20 -7.26 21.14
CA GLY A 376 -33.28 -8.45 21.97
C GLY A 376 -32.60 -9.67 21.31
N PHE A 377 -32.56 -10.78 22.04
CA PHE A 377 -32.04 -12.05 21.53
C PHE A 377 -33.16 -12.90 20.95
N GLY A 378 -32.92 -13.52 19.80
CA GLY A 378 -33.82 -14.42 19.12
C GLY A 378 -33.84 -14.23 17.60
N ASN A 379 -34.37 -15.24 16.92
CA ASN A 379 -34.55 -15.26 15.48
C ASN A 379 -35.91 -14.69 15.03
N GLU A 380 -36.82 -14.47 15.96
CA GLU A 380 -38.19 -13.96 15.67
C GLU A 380 -38.56 -12.75 16.57
N THR A 381 -37.55 -11.97 16.97
CA THR A 381 -37.78 -10.74 17.75
C THR A 381 -38.62 -9.75 16.95
N GLY A 382 -39.60 -9.11 17.61
CA GLY A 382 -40.44 -8.08 17.02
C GLY A 382 -39.68 -6.75 16.81
N ASP A 383 -40.11 -5.96 15.83
CA ASP A 383 -39.61 -4.60 15.58
C ASP A 383 -40.63 -3.50 16.01
N GLY A 384 -41.74 -3.93 16.63
CA GLY A 384 -42.79 -3.04 17.05
C GLY A 384 -43.54 -2.36 15.90
N GLY A 385 -43.32 -2.78 14.65
CA GLY A 385 -43.92 -2.16 13.47
C GLY A 385 -43.37 -0.77 13.12
N ASN A 386 -42.36 -0.29 13.83
CA ASN A 386 -41.75 1.02 13.62
C ASN A 386 -40.22 0.89 13.38
N GLN A 387 -39.83 0.92 12.14
CA GLN A 387 -38.46 0.62 11.66
C GLN A 387 -37.40 1.61 12.13
N ASN A 388 -37.76 2.85 12.45
CA ASN A 388 -36.83 3.92 12.87
C ASN A 388 -37.05 4.34 14.33
N SER A 389 -37.58 3.44 15.14
CA SER A 389 -37.85 3.75 16.54
C SER A 389 -36.55 3.86 17.33
N ASP A 390 -36.32 4.98 17.98
CA ASP A 390 -35.21 5.18 18.94
C ASP A 390 -35.23 4.16 20.10
N VAL A 391 -36.33 3.44 20.26
CA VAL A 391 -36.47 2.33 21.23
C VAL A 391 -35.41 1.24 21.03
N PHE A 392 -34.97 0.98 19.83
CA PHE A 392 -34.00 -0.07 19.55
C PHE A 392 -32.54 0.41 19.46
N LYS A 393 -32.29 1.71 19.59
CA LYS A 393 -30.92 2.26 19.55
C LYS A 393 -30.15 1.96 20.82
N SER A 394 -28.95 1.38 20.68
CA SER A 394 -28.07 1.08 21.82
C SER A 394 -26.99 2.13 22.06
N ARG A 395 -26.54 2.84 21.02
CA ARG A 395 -25.57 3.98 21.08
C ARG A 395 -24.34 3.70 21.94
N GLN A 396 -23.66 2.62 21.68
CA GLN A 396 -22.41 2.29 22.36
C GLN A 396 -21.21 2.78 21.56
N LEU A 397 -20.28 3.49 22.21
CA LEU A 397 -18.95 3.75 21.69
C LEU A 397 -18.06 2.56 22.01
N GLN A 398 -17.39 2.03 21.02
CA GLN A 398 -16.43 0.92 21.18
C GLN A 398 -15.02 1.37 20.77
N TYR A 399 -14.06 0.89 21.52
CA TYR A 399 -12.63 1.05 21.27
C TYR A 399 -12.00 -0.34 21.22
N GLY A 400 -11.12 -0.57 20.27
CA GLY A 400 -10.43 -1.85 20.16
C GLY A 400 -8.98 -1.69 19.75
N PHE A 401 -8.14 -2.60 20.25
CA PHE A 401 -6.72 -2.71 19.88
C PHE A 401 -6.30 -4.17 19.80
N THR A 402 -5.79 -4.57 18.64
CA THR A 402 -5.39 -5.96 18.35
C THR A 402 -4.02 -5.97 17.68
N PRO A 403 -2.92 -5.98 18.45
CA PRO A 403 -1.60 -6.27 17.90
C PRO A 403 -1.50 -7.75 17.52
N SER A 404 -0.85 -8.05 16.39
CA SER A 404 -0.79 -9.40 15.87
C SER A 404 0.54 -9.70 15.19
N VAL A 405 0.94 -10.96 15.26
CA VAL A 405 1.98 -11.55 14.43
C VAL A 405 1.31 -12.26 13.27
N PHE A 406 1.81 -12.04 12.07
CA PHE A 406 1.31 -12.63 10.82
C PHE A 406 2.35 -13.62 10.29
N ILE A 407 1.93 -14.83 10.04
CA ILE A 407 2.76 -15.95 9.61
C ILE A 407 2.22 -16.46 8.27
N PRO A 408 2.83 -16.10 7.12
CA PRO A 408 2.51 -16.73 5.85
C PRO A 408 2.86 -18.23 5.92
N ILE A 409 1.86 -19.10 5.76
CA ILE A 409 2.02 -20.56 5.74
C ILE A 409 2.30 -21.03 4.31
N ALA A 410 1.62 -20.40 3.35
CA ALA A 410 1.79 -20.65 1.92
C ALA A 410 1.60 -19.32 1.15
N LYS A 411 1.78 -19.34 -0.16
CA LYS A 411 1.70 -18.16 -1.03
C LYS A 411 0.45 -17.29 -0.76
N ASP A 412 -0.71 -17.92 -0.62
CA ASP A 412 -2.00 -17.23 -0.48
C ASP A 412 -2.68 -17.55 0.87
N LEU A 413 -1.94 -18.18 1.81
CA LEU A 413 -2.44 -18.60 3.11
C LEU A 413 -1.64 -17.97 4.24
N THR A 414 -2.31 -17.19 5.08
CA THR A 414 -1.70 -16.50 6.23
C THR A 414 -2.43 -16.86 7.52
N PHE A 415 -1.66 -17.17 8.57
CA PHE A 415 -2.16 -17.26 9.92
C PHE A 415 -1.74 -16.02 10.72
N SER A 416 -2.62 -15.47 11.52
CA SER A 416 -2.30 -14.38 12.45
C SER A 416 -2.78 -14.71 13.86
N LEU A 417 -2.02 -14.24 14.85
CA LEU A 417 -2.30 -14.44 16.26
C LEU A 417 -1.91 -13.20 17.06
N GLY A 418 -2.74 -12.83 18.04
CA GLY A 418 -2.41 -11.74 18.96
C GLY A 418 -3.43 -11.53 20.07
N PRO A 419 -3.07 -10.74 21.09
CA PRO A 419 -4.03 -10.28 22.09
C PRO A 419 -5.02 -9.30 21.48
N THR A 420 -6.20 -9.21 22.08
CA THR A 420 -7.22 -8.22 21.71
C THR A 420 -7.74 -7.56 22.98
N ILE A 421 -7.86 -6.25 22.96
CA ILE A 421 -8.41 -5.44 24.04
C ILE A 421 -9.58 -4.67 23.47
N LYS A 422 -10.74 -4.73 24.11
CA LYS A 422 -11.90 -3.92 23.76
C LYS A 422 -12.48 -3.24 24.98
N TYR A 423 -13.03 -2.05 24.75
CA TYR A 423 -13.80 -1.30 25.75
C TYR A 423 -15.01 -0.68 25.08
N GLY A 424 -16.18 -0.90 25.64
CA GLY A 424 -17.46 -0.32 25.24
C GLY A 424 -17.93 0.69 26.28
N SER A 425 -18.38 1.87 25.83
CA SER A 425 -19.01 2.85 26.70
C SER A 425 -20.39 3.18 26.16
N SER A 426 -21.41 2.87 26.92
CA SER A 426 -22.81 3.06 26.52
C SER A 426 -23.30 4.46 26.85
N GLN A 427 -23.79 5.17 25.82
CA GLN A 427 -24.36 6.50 25.97
C GLN A 427 -25.90 6.42 26.09
N HIS A 428 -26.41 6.49 27.30
CA HIS A 428 -27.85 6.41 27.56
C HIS A 428 -28.52 7.78 27.39
N LYS A 429 -29.17 7.99 26.24
CA LYS A 429 -29.90 9.25 25.98
C LYS A 429 -31.45 9.12 26.05
N GLN A 430 -31.97 7.89 26.20
CA GLN A 430 -33.42 7.64 26.20
C GLN A 430 -33.79 6.57 27.22
N ASP A 431 -34.58 6.95 28.22
CA ASP A 431 -35.01 6.04 29.29
C ASP A 431 -35.84 4.84 28.80
N LEU A 432 -36.55 5.00 27.67
CA LEU A 432 -37.44 3.98 27.09
C LEU A 432 -36.75 3.07 26.05
N ALA A 433 -35.44 3.20 25.80
CA ALA A 433 -34.76 2.30 24.90
C ALA A 433 -34.78 0.86 25.45
N LEU A 434 -35.01 -0.13 24.57
CA LEU A 434 -35.13 -1.54 24.96
C LEU A 434 -33.89 -2.03 25.72
N ILE A 435 -32.70 -1.58 25.32
CA ILE A 435 -31.44 -1.94 25.99
C ILE A 435 -31.38 -1.42 27.44
N ASN A 436 -31.99 -0.25 27.72
CA ASN A 436 -32.06 0.31 29.08
C ASN A 436 -33.06 -0.44 29.95
N LEU A 437 -34.14 -0.97 29.35
CA LEU A 437 -35.16 -1.76 30.05
C LEU A 437 -34.67 -3.19 30.33
N GLN A 438 -34.03 -3.84 29.38
CA GLN A 438 -33.57 -5.24 29.51
C GLN A 438 -32.24 -5.39 30.22
N ARG A 439 -31.35 -4.39 30.11
CA ARG A 439 -30.00 -4.38 30.67
C ARG A 439 -29.25 -5.71 30.46
N PRO A 440 -29.05 -6.14 29.19
CA PRO A 440 -28.38 -7.40 28.91
C PRO A 440 -26.95 -7.40 29.45
N TYR A 441 -26.34 -8.58 29.62
CA TYR A 441 -24.92 -8.67 30.00
C TYR A 441 -24.05 -7.88 29.02
N GLY A 442 -23.13 -7.06 29.54
CA GLY A 442 -22.35 -6.08 28.77
C GLY A 442 -23.04 -4.73 28.60
N TYR A 443 -24.22 -4.51 29.25
CA TYR A 443 -24.85 -3.21 29.31
C TYR A 443 -24.03 -2.22 30.15
N GLY A 444 -23.92 -0.98 29.69
CA GLY A 444 -23.12 0.04 30.35
C GLY A 444 -21.67 0.05 29.83
N ASP A 445 -20.77 0.49 30.68
CA ASP A 445 -19.34 0.44 30.38
C ASP A 445 -18.85 -0.98 30.58
N PHE A 446 -18.06 -1.47 29.62
CA PHE A 446 -17.61 -2.86 29.64
C PHE A 446 -16.26 -3.01 28.96
N GLY A 447 -15.31 -3.56 29.70
CA GLY A 447 -13.95 -3.88 29.23
C GLY A 447 -13.70 -5.35 29.12
N GLU A 448 -13.05 -5.76 28.05
CA GLU A 448 -12.65 -7.14 27.81
C GLU A 448 -11.23 -7.24 27.23
N VAL A 449 -10.49 -8.26 27.67
CA VAL A 449 -9.17 -8.59 27.14
C VAL A 449 -9.14 -10.06 26.80
N GLY A 450 -8.59 -10.40 25.64
CA GLY A 450 -8.59 -11.77 25.15
C GLY A 450 -7.51 -12.02 24.11
N GLY A 451 -7.66 -13.11 23.39
CA GLY A 451 -6.80 -13.50 22.27
C GLY A 451 -7.60 -13.75 21.01
N THR A 452 -7.02 -13.42 19.88
CA THR A 452 -7.59 -13.69 18.56
C THR A 452 -6.59 -14.43 17.68
N GLY A 453 -7.09 -15.41 16.92
CA GLY A 453 -6.34 -16.10 15.87
C GLY A 453 -7.14 -16.13 14.60
N THR A 454 -6.51 -15.82 13.46
CA THR A 454 -7.18 -15.79 12.15
C THR A 454 -6.38 -16.59 11.13
N LEU A 455 -7.05 -17.48 10.41
CA LEU A 455 -6.53 -18.13 9.21
C LEU A 455 -7.22 -17.53 7.99
N GLU A 456 -6.43 -17.03 7.03
CA GLU A 456 -6.93 -16.38 5.82
C GLU A 456 -6.27 -16.97 4.58
N LEU A 457 -7.11 -17.48 3.67
CA LEU A 457 -6.73 -17.87 2.31
C LEU A 457 -7.33 -16.86 1.34
N ASP A 458 -6.51 -16.23 0.50
CA ASP A 458 -6.96 -15.28 -0.51
C ASP A 458 -6.31 -15.58 -1.87
N THR A 459 -7.06 -16.24 -2.74
CA THR A 459 -6.66 -16.57 -4.12
C THR A 459 -7.40 -15.74 -5.16
N ARG A 460 -8.04 -14.63 -4.75
CA ARG A 460 -8.84 -13.80 -5.66
C ARG A 460 -7.99 -13.22 -6.78
N VAL A 461 -8.54 -13.31 -7.99
CA VAL A 461 -7.94 -12.74 -9.19
C VAL A 461 -8.52 -11.35 -9.40
N GLU A 462 -7.64 -10.36 -9.44
CA GLU A 462 -8.02 -8.97 -9.67
C GLU A 462 -8.52 -8.75 -11.11
N ALA A 463 -9.49 -7.86 -11.24
CA ALA A 463 -9.97 -7.41 -12.54
C ALA A 463 -9.02 -6.40 -13.20
N SER A 464 -8.04 -5.87 -12.47
CA SER A 464 -7.16 -4.80 -12.96
C SER A 464 -6.19 -5.29 -14.01
N LYS A 465 -6.20 -4.62 -15.15
CA LYS A 465 -5.22 -4.77 -16.24
C LYS A 465 -4.41 -3.50 -16.45
N ALA A 466 -4.62 -2.47 -15.62
CA ALA A 466 -3.98 -1.17 -15.78
C ALA A 466 -2.48 -1.28 -15.48
N PRO A 467 -1.60 -0.94 -16.44
CA PRO A 467 -0.18 -0.82 -16.18
C PRO A 467 0.06 0.32 -15.18
N GLY A 468 0.97 0.12 -14.24
CA GLY A 468 1.44 1.19 -13.35
C GLY A 468 0.54 1.54 -12.17
N GLY A 469 -0.40 0.67 -11.79
CA GLY A 469 -1.09 0.83 -10.50
C GLY A 469 -2.15 1.93 -10.43
N MET A 470 -2.82 2.23 -11.54
CA MET A 470 -3.96 3.17 -11.58
C MET A 470 -5.22 2.67 -10.85
N ALA A 471 -5.19 1.46 -10.28
CA ALA A 471 -6.26 0.96 -9.44
C ALA A 471 -6.21 1.63 -8.06
N PHE A 472 -7.24 2.37 -7.71
CA PHE A 472 -7.40 2.97 -6.37
C PHE A 472 -7.66 1.92 -5.28
N ARG A 473 -8.13 0.73 -5.66
CA ARG A 473 -8.30 -0.46 -4.81
C ARG A 473 -7.93 -1.72 -5.59
N SER A 474 -7.17 -2.61 -4.97
CA SER A 474 -6.73 -3.85 -5.60
C SER A 474 -7.86 -4.86 -5.84
N LEU A 475 -8.98 -4.80 -5.10
CA LEU A 475 -10.04 -5.82 -5.12
C LEU A 475 -11.45 -5.24 -5.31
N GLY A 476 -11.60 -4.15 -6.07
CA GLY A 476 -12.91 -3.55 -6.32
C GLY A 476 -13.88 -4.43 -7.13
N TYR A 477 -13.37 -5.34 -7.96
CA TYR A 477 -14.14 -6.25 -8.80
C TYR A 477 -13.44 -7.61 -8.93
N PRO A 478 -13.51 -8.49 -7.92
CA PRO A 478 -12.97 -9.86 -8.06
C PRO A 478 -13.73 -10.62 -9.15
N ARG A 479 -12.99 -11.28 -10.04
CA ARG A 479 -13.54 -12.03 -11.17
C ARG A 479 -13.33 -13.54 -11.08
N GLY A 480 -12.40 -13.97 -10.25
CA GLY A 480 -12.06 -15.38 -10.07
C GLY A 480 -11.37 -15.62 -8.75
N GLY A 481 -11.18 -16.88 -8.41
CA GLY A 481 -10.57 -17.30 -7.16
C GLY A 481 -11.54 -17.33 -6.00
N ALA A 482 -10.98 -17.44 -4.79
CA ALA A 482 -11.75 -17.55 -3.56
C ALA A 482 -11.05 -16.81 -2.40
N GLU A 483 -11.83 -16.42 -1.43
CA GLU A 483 -11.36 -15.96 -0.11
C GLU A 483 -12.00 -16.86 0.95
N VAL A 484 -11.19 -17.34 1.89
CA VAL A 484 -11.69 -18.04 3.09
C VAL A 484 -11.02 -17.43 4.30
N ARG A 485 -11.81 -17.03 5.27
CA ARG A 485 -11.31 -16.51 6.56
C ARG A 485 -12.00 -17.21 7.71
N VAL A 486 -11.21 -17.68 8.67
CA VAL A 486 -11.70 -18.25 9.93
C VAL A 486 -11.00 -17.56 11.07
N THR A 487 -11.77 -16.95 11.98
CA THR A 487 -11.28 -16.23 13.16
C THR A 487 -11.82 -16.90 14.41
N GLY A 488 -10.92 -17.27 15.31
CA GLY A 488 -11.24 -17.71 16.66
C GLY A 488 -10.87 -16.63 17.67
N GLN A 489 -11.72 -16.42 18.66
CA GLN A 489 -11.47 -15.50 19.78
C GLN A 489 -11.77 -16.18 21.10
N VAL A 490 -10.98 -15.84 22.12
CA VAL A 490 -11.21 -16.28 23.49
C VAL A 490 -11.04 -15.10 24.43
N TRP A 491 -11.99 -14.95 25.33
CA TRP A 491 -12.07 -13.88 26.31
C TRP A 491 -12.11 -14.52 27.70
N PRO A 492 -10.98 -14.59 28.41
CA PRO A 492 -10.91 -15.16 29.76
C PRO A 492 -11.65 -14.28 30.76
N LYS A 493 -11.98 -14.86 31.90
CA LYS A 493 -12.50 -14.12 33.05
C LYS A 493 -11.47 -13.08 33.52
N ALA A 494 -11.62 -11.85 33.02
CA ALA A 494 -10.76 -10.71 33.34
C ALA A 494 -11.51 -9.42 33.04
N TRP A 495 -11.16 -8.33 33.73
CA TRP A 495 -11.79 -7.04 33.65
C TRP A 495 -13.31 -7.17 34.00
N ASP A 496 -14.23 -6.89 33.07
CA ASP A 496 -15.67 -7.01 33.29
C ASP A 496 -16.25 -8.35 32.80
N VAL A 497 -15.41 -9.22 32.24
CA VAL A 497 -15.82 -10.57 31.81
C VAL A 497 -16.01 -11.48 33.04
N LEU A 498 -17.25 -11.86 33.31
CA LEU A 498 -17.62 -12.66 34.49
C LEU A 498 -17.18 -14.12 34.37
N GLU A 499 -17.28 -14.69 33.18
CA GLU A 499 -16.93 -16.10 32.86
C GLU A 499 -16.25 -16.12 31.50
N THR A 500 -15.30 -17.04 31.33
CA THR A 500 -14.61 -17.22 30.04
C THR A 500 -15.61 -17.55 28.95
N PHE A 501 -15.57 -16.80 27.88
CA PHE A 501 -16.33 -17.06 26.67
C PHE A 501 -15.44 -17.04 25.43
N GLY A 502 -15.96 -17.46 24.29
CA GLY A 502 -15.23 -17.41 23.03
C GLY A 502 -16.14 -17.45 21.82
N SER A 503 -15.57 -17.18 20.68
CA SER A 503 -16.29 -17.25 19.42
C SER A 503 -15.44 -17.84 18.29
N VAL A 504 -16.14 -18.44 17.33
CA VAL A 504 -15.56 -18.81 16.03
C VAL A 504 -16.43 -18.16 14.95
N GLU A 505 -15.78 -17.41 14.07
CA GLU A 505 -16.40 -16.79 12.90
C GLU A 505 -15.71 -17.30 11.65
N GLY A 506 -16.50 -17.70 10.64
CA GLY A 506 -16.00 -18.17 9.36
C GLY A 506 -16.74 -17.54 8.20
N ARG A 507 -16.02 -17.23 7.13
CA ARG A 507 -16.60 -16.85 5.85
C ARG A 507 -15.80 -17.44 4.70
N ALA A 508 -16.51 -17.80 3.62
CA ALA A 508 -15.93 -18.22 2.37
C ALA A 508 -16.64 -17.51 1.22
N ALA A 509 -15.89 -16.96 0.27
CA ALA A 509 -16.43 -16.37 -0.95
C ALA A 509 -15.71 -16.95 -2.17
N ALA A 510 -16.45 -17.14 -3.26
CA ALA A 510 -15.92 -17.63 -4.54
C ALA A 510 -16.45 -16.78 -5.69
N TYR A 511 -15.62 -16.56 -6.70
CA TYR A 511 -15.92 -15.70 -7.85
C TYR A 511 -15.72 -16.49 -9.14
N LEU A 512 -16.72 -16.51 -9.99
CA LEU A 512 -16.76 -17.28 -11.22
C LEU A 512 -17.11 -16.36 -12.40
N THR A 513 -16.18 -16.19 -13.33
CA THR A 513 -16.40 -15.44 -14.57
C THR A 513 -16.03 -16.34 -15.76
N PRO A 514 -16.99 -17.05 -16.34
CA PRO A 514 -16.73 -17.91 -17.49
C PRO A 514 -16.55 -17.05 -18.74
N GLY A 515 -15.31 -16.84 -19.16
CA GLY A 515 -15.00 -16.13 -20.40
C GLY A 515 -14.21 -14.83 -20.23
N GLY A 516 -14.28 -13.98 -21.27
CA GLY A 516 -13.51 -12.74 -21.34
C GLY A 516 -14.03 -11.58 -20.46
N ASP A 517 -13.48 -10.39 -20.67
CA ASP A 517 -13.71 -9.21 -19.80
C ASP A 517 -15.16 -8.74 -19.69
N LYS A 518 -16.01 -9.08 -20.67
CA LYS A 518 -17.43 -8.72 -20.68
C LYS A 518 -18.35 -9.82 -20.14
N ALA A 519 -17.80 -10.99 -19.79
CA ALA A 519 -18.59 -12.09 -19.25
C ALA A 519 -19.16 -11.74 -17.86
N PRO A 520 -20.35 -12.24 -17.53
CA PRO A 520 -20.95 -12.05 -16.23
C PRO A 520 -20.10 -12.72 -15.13
N THR A 521 -20.11 -12.14 -13.93
CA THR A 521 -19.46 -12.71 -12.74
C THR A 521 -20.53 -13.16 -11.77
N LEU A 522 -20.52 -14.45 -11.41
CA LEU A 522 -21.25 -14.99 -10.29
C LEU A 522 -20.34 -14.97 -9.07
N ALA A 523 -20.74 -14.24 -8.03
CA ALA A 523 -20.06 -14.23 -6.74
C ALA A 523 -20.95 -14.91 -5.71
N LEU A 524 -20.40 -15.88 -4.99
CA LEU A 524 -21.08 -16.64 -3.95
C LEU A 524 -20.34 -16.44 -2.63
N ARG A 525 -21.08 -16.26 -1.55
CA ARG A 525 -20.51 -16.17 -0.20
C ARG A 525 -21.37 -16.98 0.78
N ALA A 526 -20.71 -17.66 1.72
CA ALA A 526 -21.32 -18.24 2.89
C ALA A 526 -20.51 -17.88 4.12
N GLY A 527 -21.17 -17.72 5.25
CA GLY A 527 -20.49 -17.42 6.51
C GLY A 527 -21.35 -17.67 7.72
N GLY A 528 -20.74 -17.52 8.88
CA GLY A 528 -21.42 -17.64 10.15
C GLY A 528 -20.51 -17.37 11.33
N LYS A 529 -21.12 -17.15 12.48
CA LYS A 529 -20.46 -16.97 13.77
C LYS A 529 -21.14 -17.87 14.81
N LYS A 530 -20.36 -18.48 15.68
CA LYS A 530 -20.86 -19.15 16.89
C LYS A 530 -20.14 -18.57 18.10
N VAL A 531 -20.89 -18.20 19.12
CA VAL A 531 -20.39 -17.74 20.40
C VAL A 531 -20.67 -18.81 21.44
N PHE A 532 -19.74 -19.05 22.36
CA PHE A 532 -19.77 -20.05 23.40
C PHE A 532 -19.59 -19.39 24.77
N GLY A 533 -20.33 -19.85 25.77
CA GLY A 533 -20.26 -19.31 27.13
C GLY A 533 -21.21 -18.14 27.36
N ASN A 534 -21.01 -17.41 28.45
CA ASN A 534 -21.79 -16.22 28.80
C ASN A 534 -21.08 -14.97 28.24
N TYR A 535 -21.63 -14.38 27.19
CA TYR A 535 -21.01 -13.31 26.42
C TYR A 535 -21.81 -12.00 26.50
N PRO A 536 -21.15 -10.82 26.42
CA PRO A 536 -21.84 -9.54 26.36
C PRO A 536 -22.63 -9.39 25.05
N TYR A 537 -23.76 -8.68 25.09
CA TYR A 537 -24.72 -8.60 24.00
C TYR A 537 -24.07 -8.18 22.66
N PHE A 538 -23.08 -7.29 22.70
CA PHE A 538 -22.40 -6.80 21.49
C PHE A 538 -21.43 -7.83 20.87
N GLU A 539 -21.13 -8.95 21.56
CA GLU A 539 -20.38 -10.08 21.02
C GLU A 539 -21.28 -11.19 20.47
N ALA A 540 -22.59 -11.05 20.51
CA ALA A 540 -23.53 -11.99 19.91
C ALA A 540 -23.25 -12.25 18.42
N ALA A 541 -23.82 -13.31 17.89
CA ALA A 541 -23.89 -13.55 16.47
C ALA A 541 -25.08 -12.81 15.87
N TYR A 542 -24.83 -11.89 14.94
CA TYR A 542 -25.85 -11.01 14.39
C TYR A 542 -26.21 -11.35 12.95
N LEU A 543 -27.46 -11.01 12.57
CA LEU A 543 -27.97 -11.03 11.21
C LEU A 543 -28.58 -9.67 10.88
N GLY A 544 -28.20 -9.09 9.73
CA GLY A 544 -28.63 -7.79 9.23
C GLY A 544 -27.62 -6.68 9.40
N GLY A 545 -27.52 -5.85 8.37
CA GLY A 545 -26.66 -4.66 8.28
C GLY A 545 -25.17 -4.94 8.26
N GLY A 546 -24.40 -4.00 7.76
CA GLY A 546 -22.94 -4.03 7.78
C GLY A 546 -22.33 -2.73 7.30
N LEU A 547 -21.11 -2.43 7.73
CA LEU A 547 -20.30 -1.33 7.24
C LEU A 547 -19.21 -1.85 6.31
N GLY A 548 -19.10 -1.26 5.15
CA GLY A 548 -17.86 -1.40 4.39
C GLY A 548 -16.70 -0.79 5.18
N GLY A 549 -15.68 -1.57 5.56
CA GLY A 549 -14.58 -1.05 6.34
C GLY A 549 -13.41 -2.01 6.50
N PHE A 550 -12.36 -1.60 7.24
CA PHE A 550 -11.28 -2.47 7.68
C PHE A 550 -11.66 -3.10 9.02
N GLY A 551 -11.30 -4.34 9.21
CA GLY A 551 -11.51 -5.12 10.43
C GLY A 551 -12.15 -6.45 10.13
N PRO A 552 -12.13 -7.39 11.08
CA PRO A 552 -12.61 -8.77 10.84
C PRO A 552 -14.04 -8.85 10.35
N SER A 553 -14.92 -7.97 10.82
CA SER A 553 -16.35 -7.92 10.46
C SER A 553 -16.72 -6.77 9.51
N ALA A 554 -15.73 -6.05 9.00
CA ALA A 554 -15.96 -4.88 8.15
C ALA A 554 -16.39 -5.31 6.75
N GLY A 555 -17.60 -4.94 6.37
CA GLY A 555 -18.19 -5.26 5.05
C GLY A 555 -19.08 -6.50 5.03
N ASP A 556 -19.25 -7.20 6.14
CA ASP A 556 -20.22 -8.29 6.21
C ASP A 556 -21.65 -7.74 6.33
N GLU A 557 -22.43 -7.95 5.28
CA GLU A 557 -23.87 -7.76 5.27
C GLU A 557 -24.51 -9.13 5.08
N PRO A 558 -24.79 -9.84 6.20
CA PRO A 558 -25.29 -11.20 6.12
C PRO A 558 -26.58 -11.33 5.30
N VAL A 559 -27.53 -10.39 5.45
CA VAL A 559 -28.77 -10.33 4.67
C VAL A 559 -29.08 -8.85 4.38
N ARG A 560 -28.96 -8.44 3.12
CA ARG A 560 -29.27 -7.08 2.67
C ARG A 560 -30.78 -6.83 2.70
N GLY A 561 -31.18 -5.64 3.11
CA GLY A 561 -32.58 -5.27 3.34
C GLY A 561 -33.02 -5.37 4.79
N LEU A 562 -32.36 -6.18 5.63
CA LEU A 562 -32.58 -6.17 7.07
C LEU A 562 -31.92 -4.96 7.72
N GLN A 563 -32.51 -4.45 8.79
CA GLN A 563 -31.89 -3.46 9.65
C GLN A 563 -30.62 -4.02 10.31
N ARG A 564 -29.71 -3.16 10.67
CA ARG A 564 -28.47 -3.52 11.35
C ARG A 564 -28.75 -4.17 12.71
N HIS A 565 -28.10 -5.30 13.00
CA HIS A 565 -28.26 -6.10 14.21
C HIS A 565 -29.71 -6.56 14.49
N ARG A 566 -30.48 -6.76 13.41
CA ARG A 566 -31.91 -7.07 13.51
C ARG A 566 -32.20 -8.32 14.32
N TYR A 567 -31.38 -9.35 14.18
CA TYR A 567 -31.49 -10.59 14.94
C TYR A 567 -30.16 -10.91 15.60
N ALA A 568 -30.21 -11.39 16.84
CA ALA A 568 -29.04 -11.70 17.66
C ALA A 568 -29.20 -13.02 18.36
N GLY A 569 -28.13 -13.81 18.47
CA GLY A 569 -28.16 -15.07 19.20
C GLY A 569 -26.79 -15.70 19.42
N ASP A 570 -26.80 -16.96 19.83
CA ASP A 570 -25.58 -17.73 20.10
C ASP A 570 -24.85 -18.11 18.82
N ALA A 571 -25.58 -18.24 17.69
CA ALA A 571 -25.00 -18.48 16.39
C ALA A 571 -25.82 -17.81 15.28
N ALA A 572 -25.14 -17.46 14.18
CA ALA A 572 -25.75 -17.00 12.94
C ALA A 572 -25.07 -17.70 11.76
N ILE A 573 -25.86 -18.03 10.74
CA ILE A 573 -25.37 -18.53 9.46
C ILE A 573 -26.04 -17.76 8.33
N TYR A 574 -25.33 -17.54 7.22
CA TYR A 574 -25.85 -16.85 6.07
C TYR A 574 -25.21 -17.30 4.76
N GLY A 575 -25.91 -17.05 3.66
CA GLY A 575 -25.42 -17.24 2.31
C GLY A 575 -25.86 -16.10 1.40
N ASN A 576 -25.01 -15.72 0.44
CA ASN A 576 -25.24 -14.65 -0.51
C ASN A 576 -24.88 -15.10 -1.92
N ALA A 577 -25.62 -14.60 -2.89
CA ALA A 577 -25.32 -14.77 -4.30
C ALA A 577 -25.49 -13.44 -5.03
N ASP A 578 -24.44 -12.99 -5.73
CA ASP A 578 -24.45 -11.80 -6.58
C ASP A 578 -24.21 -12.20 -8.03
N LEU A 579 -25.06 -11.73 -8.95
CA LEU A 579 -24.82 -11.79 -10.38
C LEU A 579 -24.49 -10.40 -10.90
N ARG A 580 -23.27 -10.21 -11.40
CA ARG A 580 -22.72 -8.94 -11.90
C ARG A 580 -22.59 -9.01 -13.41
N ILE A 581 -23.35 -8.19 -14.12
CA ILE A 581 -23.44 -8.20 -15.59
C ILE A 581 -22.89 -6.90 -16.13
N TYR A 582 -21.91 -7.00 -17.03
CA TYR A 582 -21.41 -5.86 -17.80
C TYR A 582 -22.44 -5.48 -18.88
N ILE A 583 -22.69 -4.19 -19.07
CA ILE A 583 -23.60 -3.69 -20.11
C ILE A 583 -22.82 -2.99 -21.22
N SER A 584 -22.11 -1.89 -20.90
CA SER A 584 -21.37 -1.16 -21.92
C SER A 584 -20.27 -0.26 -21.34
N GLN A 585 -19.49 0.32 -22.23
CA GLN A 585 -18.57 1.41 -21.89
C GLN A 585 -19.30 2.76 -21.93
N PHE A 586 -18.77 3.71 -21.17
CA PHE A 586 -19.18 5.11 -21.21
C PHE A 586 -17.94 6.03 -21.19
N HIS A 587 -18.15 7.29 -21.55
CA HIS A 587 -17.11 8.32 -21.47
C HIS A 587 -17.71 9.57 -20.85
N ILE A 588 -17.62 9.65 -19.51
CA ILE A 588 -18.04 10.82 -18.74
C ILE A 588 -16.82 11.28 -17.97
N PHE A 589 -16.16 12.37 -18.42
CA PHE A 589 -14.87 12.89 -17.97
C PHE A 589 -13.70 11.90 -18.20
N LEU A 590 -13.88 10.64 -17.86
CA LEU A 590 -12.92 9.55 -17.99
C LEU A 590 -13.62 8.35 -18.66
N PRO A 591 -12.85 7.51 -19.38
CA PRO A 591 -13.39 6.25 -19.90
C PRO A 591 -13.76 5.35 -18.74
N GLY A 592 -14.88 4.65 -18.87
CA GLY A 592 -15.36 3.76 -17.86
C GLY A 592 -16.25 2.65 -18.43
N SER A 593 -16.71 1.79 -17.55
CA SER A 593 -17.68 0.73 -17.83
C SER A 593 -18.77 0.70 -16.77
N TRP A 594 -19.94 0.26 -17.14
CA TRP A 594 -21.04 0.10 -16.24
C TRP A 594 -21.80 -1.20 -16.47
N GLY A 595 -22.58 -1.58 -15.48
CA GLY A 595 -23.40 -2.76 -15.57
C GLY A 595 -24.43 -2.82 -14.46
N ILE A 596 -25.14 -3.94 -14.43
CA ILE A 596 -26.19 -4.24 -13.46
C ILE A 596 -25.73 -5.30 -12.46
N LEU A 597 -26.34 -5.27 -11.30
CA LEU A 597 -26.15 -6.20 -10.20
C LEU A 597 -27.51 -6.74 -9.77
N GLY A 598 -27.66 -8.06 -9.68
CA GLY A 598 -28.77 -8.73 -9.00
C GLY A 598 -28.24 -9.56 -7.85
N PHE A 599 -28.98 -9.64 -6.73
CA PHE A 599 -28.56 -10.44 -5.59
C PHE A 599 -29.69 -11.11 -4.82
N GLY A 600 -29.35 -12.21 -4.14
CA GLY A 600 -30.19 -12.90 -3.18
C GLY A 600 -29.39 -13.33 -1.96
N ASP A 601 -29.95 -13.12 -0.79
CA ASP A 601 -29.35 -13.39 0.50
C ASP A 601 -30.30 -14.24 1.35
N VAL A 602 -29.74 -15.11 2.20
CA VAL A 602 -30.49 -15.90 3.15
C VAL A 602 -29.69 -16.07 4.44
N GLY A 603 -30.34 -16.09 5.58
CA GLY A 603 -29.67 -16.32 6.84
C GLY A 603 -30.64 -16.59 7.99
N ARG A 604 -30.10 -17.04 9.10
CA ARG A 604 -30.85 -17.24 10.35
C ARG A 604 -29.92 -17.15 11.57
N VAL A 605 -30.55 -16.84 12.69
CA VAL A 605 -29.92 -16.87 14.01
C VAL A 605 -30.41 -18.10 14.78
N TYR A 606 -29.56 -18.64 15.63
CA TYR A 606 -29.91 -19.66 16.63
C TYR A 606 -29.69 -19.07 18.02
N TYR A 607 -30.71 -19.18 18.84
CA TYR A 607 -30.66 -18.76 20.24
C TYR A 607 -31.14 -19.92 21.12
N SER A 608 -30.38 -20.26 22.17
CA SER A 608 -30.62 -21.45 23.01
C SER A 608 -31.95 -21.42 23.73
N LEU A 609 -32.53 -20.25 23.96
CA LEU A 609 -33.81 -20.06 24.64
C LEU A 609 -35.01 -19.92 23.68
N GLU A 610 -34.81 -20.14 22.39
CA GLU A 610 -35.85 -20.00 21.36
C GLU A 610 -35.89 -21.24 20.46
N THR A 611 -37.08 -21.71 20.16
CA THR A 611 -37.30 -22.71 19.11
C THR A 611 -37.86 -22.04 17.86
N SER A 612 -37.00 -21.76 16.89
CA SER A 612 -37.37 -21.16 15.62
C SER A 612 -36.86 -22.04 14.47
N THR A 613 -37.62 -22.10 13.38
CA THR A 613 -37.23 -22.73 12.10
C THR A 613 -37.17 -21.70 10.96
N LYS A 614 -37.41 -20.44 11.27
CA LYS A 614 -37.52 -19.35 10.29
C LYS A 614 -36.16 -19.06 9.62
N TRP A 615 -36.21 -18.81 8.34
CA TRP A 615 -35.14 -18.25 7.56
C TRP A 615 -35.51 -16.85 7.09
N HIS A 616 -34.57 -15.93 7.17
CA HIS A 616 -34.72 -14.58 6.70
C HIS A 616 -34.08 -14.46 5.33
N ALA A 617 -34.82 -13.91 4.36
CA ALA A 617 -34.35 -13.75 3.00
C ALA A 617 -34.32 -12.27 2.60
N GLY A 618 -33.28 -11.88 1.88
CA GLY A 618 -33.15 -10.56 1.26
C GLY A 618 -32.88 -10.71 -0.23
N TYR A 619 -33.38 -9.79 -1.02
CA TYR A 619 -33.13 -9.76 -2.45
C TYR A 619 -33.12 -8.34 -2.98
N GLY A 620 -32.49 -8.14 -4.11
CA GLY A 620 -32.40 -6.82 -4.70
C GLY A 620 -31.54 -6.73 -5.94
N GLY A 621 -31.24 -5.50 -6.29
CA GLY A 621 -30.43 -5.23 -7.45
C GLY A 621 -29.93 -3.80 -7.49
N GLY A 622 -29.08 -3.50 -8.47
CA GLY A 622 -28.49 -2.18 -8.58
C GLY A 622 -27.64 -2.01 -9.83
N LEU A 623 -26.90 -0.92 -9.79
CA LEU A 623 -25.97 -0.52 -10.85
C LEU A 623 -24.55 -0.49 -10.31
N TRP A 624 -23.60 -0.75 -11.17
CA TRP A 624 -22.20 -0.51 -10.88
C TRP A 624 -21.54 0.27 -12.00
N PHE A 625 -20.57 1.11 -11.61
CA PHE A 625 -19.79 1.98 -12.47
C PHE A 625 -18.33 1.80 -12.12
N ALA A 626 -17.46 1.70 -13.12
CA ALA A 626 -16.01 1.63 -12.92
C ALA A 626 -15.31 2.60 -13.87
N TRP A 627 -14.47 3.47 -13.37
CA TRP A 627 -13.71 4.44 -14.15
C TRP A 627 -12.26 3.98 -14.29
N LEU A 628 -11.70 4.13 -15.48
CA LEU A 628 -10.34 3.74 -15.88
C LEU A 628 -10.09 2.23 -15.79
N ASP A 629 -10.38 1.65 -14.65
CA ASP A 629 -10.18 0.24 -14.34
C ASP A 629 -11.35 -0.31 -13.51
N ARG A 630 -11.67 -1.61 -13.65
CA ARG A 630 -12.73 -2.24 -12.86
C ARG A 630 -12.43 -2.34 -11.37
N ALA A 631 -11.17 -2.27 -10.98
CA ALA A 631 -10.83 -2.15 -9.56
C ALA A 631 -11.37 -0.86 -8.92
N ASN A 632 -11.66 0.17 -9.72
CA ASN A 632 -12.26 1.44 -9.28
C ASN A 632 -13.80 1.41 -9.39
N THR A 633 -14.43 0.30 -9.03
CA THR A 633 -15.89 0.15 -9.08
C THR A 633 -16.56 0.90 -7.93
N LEU A 634 -17.66 1.57 -8.26
CA LEU A 634 -18.68 2.04 -7.34
C LEU A 634 -19.98 1.27 -7.61
N SER A 635 -20.63 0.72 -6.60
CA SER A 635 -21.94 0.08 -6.73
C SER A 635 -22.99 0.83 -5.92
N VAL A 636 -24.19 0.92 -6.51
CA VAL A 636 -25.39 1.43 -5.84
C VAL A 636 -26.47 0.38 -6.00
N SER A 637 -27.03 -0.09 -4.88
CA SER A 637 -28.02 -1.16 -4.89
C SER A 637 -29.16 -0.91 -3.91
N TYR A 638 -30.31 -1.48 -4.23
CA TYR A 638 -31.50 -1.51 -3.40
C TYR A 638 -31.77 -2.97 -3.00
N GLY A 639 -32.03 -3.19 -1.72
CA GLY A 639 -32.37 -4.49 -1.15
C GLY A 639 -33.67 -4.44 -0.37
N ARG A 640 -34.40 -5.53 -0.37
CA ARG A 640 -35.63 -5.71 0.40
C ARG A 640 -35.61 -7.02 1.18
N SER A 641 -36.04 -6.95 2.44
CA SER A 641 -36.19 -8.10 3.32
C SER A 641 -37.30 -7.84 4.34
N GLU A 642 -38.27 -8.75 4.48
CA GLU A 642 -39.32 -8.74 5.50
C GLU A 642 -40.06 -7.40 5.68
N GLY A 643 -40.36 -6.73 4.58
CA GLY A 643 -41.03 -5.41 4.60
C GLY A 643 -40.08 -4.22 4.77
N HIS A 644 -38.82 -4.43 5.10
CA HIS A 644 -37.80 -3.41 5.17
C HIS A 644 -37.09 -3.23 3.82
N ASN A 645 -36.58 -2.03 3.61
CA ASN A 645 -35.86 -1.65 2.40
C ASN A 645 -34.53 -1.00 2.77
N GLY A 646 -33.49 -1.33 2.03
CA GLY A 646 -32.15 -0.74 2.22
C GLY A 646 -31.58 -0.23 0.91
N ILE A 647 -30.98 0.96 0.92
CA ILE A 647 -30.16 1.48 -0.17
C ILE A 647 -28.71 1.43 0.28
N TYR A 648 -27.84 0.96 -0.61
CA TYR A 648 -26.42 0.80 -0.34
C TYR A 648 -25.61 1.42 -1.47
N ALA A 649 -24.69 2.34 -1.14
CA ALA A 649 -23.71 2.86 -2.08
C ALA A 649 -22.31 2.65 -1.49
N ARG A 650 -21.42 2.02 -2.26
CA ARG A 650 -20.08 1.67 -1.78
C ARG A 650 -19.05 1.55 -2.90
N ALA A 651 -17.78 1.69 -2.53
CA ALA A 651 -16.69 1.33 -3.40
C ALA A 651 -16.53 -0.20 -3.45
N GLY A 652 -16.56 -0.79 -4.63
CA GLY A 652 -16.61 -2.23 -4.85
C GLY A 652 -18.04 -2.78 -4.74
N PHE A 653 -18.13 -4.05 -4.36
CA PHE A 653 -19.38 -4.78 -4.10
C PHE A 653 -19.51 -5.16 -2.62
N ALA A 654 -20.56 -5.86 -2.24
CA ALA A 654 -20.78 -6.30 -0.87
C ALA A 654 -19.72 -7.32 -0.41
N PHE A 655 -19.16 -8.12 -1.32
CA PHE A 655 -18.06 -9.06 -1.10
C PHE A 655 -17.33 -9.36 -2.40
#